data_6a6e59b6a08cf4998dfdde7b069ba794
#
_entry.id   6a6e59b6a08cf4998dfdde7b069ba794
#
_cell.length_a   1.000
_cell.length_b   1.000
_cell.length_c   1.000
_cell.angle_alpha   90.00
_cell.angle_beta   90.00
_cell.angle_gamma   90.00
#
_symmetry.space_group_name_H-M   'P 1'
#
loop_
_entity.id
_entity.type
_entity.pdbx_description
1 polymer ?
#
loop_
_entity_poly.entity_id
_entity_poly.type
_entity_poly.pdbx_seq_one_letter_code
_entity_poly.pdbx_strand_id
1 'polypeptide(L)'
;MKKGNIFVLTLLAGFCLPAAAQQDSTGIAFADQRIDVGSEKTFIREQSTASVSVITNDHVDKRSSKNIGNSILGQGNGLISLDGTGTYFAQNPTFYVRGLQSLSTSNPLILVDGVEREISVVAPEEVESVAILKDAAATALYGYKGANGAILITTKRGKYNSSEMSVHYDHLINYQTNRPKFVDGATYASAMNEALANEGKAPRYDANAMAAFGSGEYPFQYPSVNWVGETFRHHGVTNKVGVDFTGGGERFRYYTALNLLSDKGFIKTPNATEGYSTQDKYVRGNLRVNLDIDLTPTTMLKVNMAGILSEASQPGSQANLWNNIYNLPSAAFPVKSEEGDWGGNSTWAGTLNPVALSTDAAYYKTHERGLFADMTLTQDLSSWVKGLGFFLKLGYDTYSTLYEDHSKSYVYGSYPAVWTDGVMSKGTYFTGGERTEMSKSSATKAFARRLTAAGGLNFDRSFGNHYLYTQLKWDYDYQHLNGNNNSIYRQNYSWWTHYGYQGKYLAELALVYSGSSRLAPDTKWSFAPTVSAAWVASKENFLKDVSWLDYLKFRASFGKLNADYLPGDDMNIWTYYTQSYSISGASAYYFVDATAAQDIYGTTTLGTMSTVAPSHEKANKFNVGFDATLFKGLNIEFDYFRNHRYDIWCSGAGAYTALIGFGAPYVNAGVVDQNGIDASIDFTHSFGDLTVNLGGNMTLAKTKIKDMAEEPRAYDNLVQTGNPLNSIYGLLAEGLFTSQAEIDAAPRQTFSAVRPGDIKYKDVNDDGLVDANDKVKIGYSVTAPELYYSFHVGAEYKGFGFDAMFQGVGRYSAMLNTQGYYWGLVNNSSLAQQVYDNRWSQQNNNANAEYPRLSSESNANNYQTSSYWLRDRSYLKLRNVELYYHLPMCLLQPLKIVKAAKVYVRGVDLFTFDNLDEVDAASYGIAAPLTRSIAFGVSVTL
;
A
#
# COMPACT_ATOMS: atom_id res chain seq x y z
N MET A 1 -2.58 16.75 49.39
CA MET A 1 -2.90 15.44 49.95
C MET A 1 -4.36 15.10 49.61
N LYS A 2 -4.57 14.25 48.60
CA LYS A 2 -5.79 13.44 48.43
C LYS A 2 -5.34 12.19 47.68
N LYS A 3 -5.50 11.04 48.32
CA LYS A 3 -5.09 9.71 47.84
C LYS A 3 -6.05 9.27 46.73
N GLY A 4 -5.55 9.01 45.55
CA GLY A 4 -6.25 8.30 44.48
C GLY A 4 -5.99 6.80 44.64
N ASN A 5 -7.04 6.03 44.72
CA ASN A 5 -7.02 4.58 44.87
C ASN A 5 -6.54 3.94 43.58
N ILE A 6 -5.39 3.31 43.63
CA ILE A 6 -4.93 2.34 42.62
C ILE A 6 -5.69 1.05 42.90
N PHE A 7 -6.58 0.65 42.03
CA PHE A 7 -7.18 -0.68 42.05
C PHE A 7 -6.11 -1.69 41.60
N VAL A 8 -5.47 -2.31 42.54
CA VAL A 8 -4.67 -3.51 42.32
C VAL A 8 -5.65 -4.67 42.15
N LEU A 9 -5.84 -5.14 40.95
CA LEU A 9 -6.50 -6.43 40.70
C LEU A 9 -5.56 -7.53 41.18
N THR A 10 -5.73 -7.97 42.40
CA THR A 10 -5.07 -9.17 42.93
C THR A 10 -5.69 -10.38 42.22
N LEU A 11 -4.90 -11.03 41.36
CA LEU A 11 -5.23 -12.32 40.77
C LEU A 11 -5.39 -13.37 41.86
N LEU A 12 -6.63 -13.66 42.25
CA LEU A 12 -6.98 -14.88 42.95
C LEU A 12 -6.97 -16.04 41.95
N ALA A 13 -5.82 -16.66 41.76
CA ALA A 13 -5.70 -17.94 41.10
C ALA A 13 -6.24 -19.05 42.03
N GLY A 14 -7.56 -19.14 42.13
CA GLY A 14 -8.21 -20.33 42.61
C GLY A 14 -8.14 -21.40 41.53
N PHE A 15 -7.46 -22.50 41.79
CA PHE A 15 -7.44 -23.69 40.98
C PHE A 15 -8.88 -24.27 40.85
N CYS A 16 -9.64 -23.83 39.87
CA CYS A 16 -10.74 -24.61 39.33
C CYS A 16 -10.14 -25.64 38.38
N LEU A 17 -10.20 -26.92 38.75
CA LEU A 17 -9.95 -28.00 37.79
C LEU A 17 -10.96 -27.83 36.66
N PRO A 18 -10.55 -27.69 35.40
CA PRO A 18 -11.49 -27.55 34.30
C PRO A 18 -12.14 -28.92 34.08
N ALA A 19 -13.47 -29.00 34.24
CA ALA A 19 -14.22 -29.93 33.43
C ALA A 19 -13.92 -29.50 32.00
N ALA A 20 -13.27 -30.34 31.19
CA ALA A 20 -12.95 -30.11 29.81
C ALA A 20 -14.23 -29.74 29.06
N ALA A 21 -14.50 -28.47 28.90
CA ALA A 21 -15.28 -28.01 27.79
C ALA A 21 -14.36 -28.22 26.59
N GLN A 22 -14.54 -29.31 25.90
CA GLN A 22 -14.04 -29.54 24.56
C GLN A 22 -14.69 -28.45 23.69
N GLN A 23 -14.09 -27.29 23.66
CA GLN A 23 -14.37 -26.32 22.61
C GLN A 23 -13.72 -26.95 21.40
N ASP A 24 -14.57 -27.54 20.54
CA ASP A 24 -14.16 -28.00 19.23
C ASP A 24 -13.50 -26.84 18.48
N SER A 25 -12.19 -26.71 18.59
CA SER A 25 -11.36 -26.00 17.64
C SER A 25 -11.25 -26.86 16.37
N THR A 26 -12.40 -27.28 15.84
CA THR A 26 -12.49 -27.83 14.49
C THR A 26 -12.34 -26.65 13.53
N GLY A 27 -11.14 -26.14 13.39
CA GLY A 27 -10.76 -25.39 12.22
C GLY A 27 -11.17 -26.22 11.01
N ILE A 28 -11.79 -25.59 10.00
CA ILE A 28 -12.15 -26.27 8.74
C ILE A 28 -10.90 -26.97 8.21
N ALA A 29 -10.94 -28.27 7.97
CA ALA A 29 -9.80 -29.01 7.42
C ALA A 29 -9.31 -28.34 6.14
N PHE A 30 -8.00 -28.36 5.89
CA PHE A 30 -7.39 -27.70 4.73
C PHE A 30 -8.05 -28.10 3.40
N ALA A 31 -8.34 -29.39 3.24
CA ALA A 31 -9.04 -29.91 2.06
C ALA A 31 -10.49 -29.40 1.92
N ASP A 32 -11.15 -29.04 3.04
CA ASP A 32 -12.54 -28.57 3.09
C ASP A 32 -12.68 -27.05 3.01
N GLN A 33 -11.58 -26.31 2.94
CA GLN A 33 -11.64 -24.86 2.77
C GLN A 33 -12.43 -24.47 1.52
N ARG A 34 -13.33 -23.51 1.68
CA ARG A 34 -14.16 -23.00 0.58
C ARG A 34 -13.35 -22.16 -0.40
N ILE A 35 -13.48 -22.46 -1.68
CA ILE A 35 -12.83 -21.77 -2.81
C ILE A 35 -13.93 -21.18 -3.70
N ASP A 36 -13.94 -19.85 -3.77
CA ASP A 36 -14.81 -19.11 -4.68
C ASP A 36 -13.97 -18.54 -5.83
N VAL A 37 -14.35 -18.81 -7.05
CA VAL A 37 -13.71 -18.33 -8.29
C VAL A 37 -14.62 -17.40 -9.11
N GLY A 38 -15.68 -16.87 -8.50
CA GLY A 38 -16.68 -16.01 -9.16
C GLY A 38 -17.79 -16.80 -9.89
N SER A 39 -17.89 -18.10 -9.64
CA SER A 39 -19.03 -18.91 -10.01
C SER A 39 -20.11 -18.81 -8.93
N GLU A 40 -21.36 -19.14 -9.27
CA GLU A 40 -22.46 -19.14 -8.28
C GLU A 40 -22.34 -20.28 -7.26
N LYS A 41 -21.57 -21.30 -7.56
CA LYS A 41 -21.25 -22.38 -6.64
C LYS A 41 -19.82 -22.25 -6.10
N THR A 42 -19.70 -22.25 -4.80
CA THR A 42 -18.43 -22.36 -4.10
C THR A 42 -18.06 -23.83 -3.95
N PHE A 43 -16.83 -24.20 -4.30
CA PHE A 43 -16.30 -25.54 -4.13
C PHE A 43 -15.41 -25.62 -2.89
N ILE A 44 -15.18 -26.83 -2.39
CA ILE A 44 -14.13 -27.06 -1.40
C ILE A 44 -12.77 -27.22 -2.12
N ARG A 45 -11.68 -26.93 -1.40
CA ARG A 45 -10.31 -27.01 -1.95
C ARG A 45 -10.04 -28.37 -2.64
N GLU A 46 -10.47 -29.46 -2.04
CA GLU A 46 -10.33 -30.78 -2.62
C GLU A 46 -10.94 -30.89 -4.03
N GLN A 47 -12.06 -30.22 -4.26
CA GLN A 47 -12.80 -30.25 -5.54
C GLN A 47 -12.38 -29.15 -6.53
N SER A 48 -11.59 -28.15 -6.13
CA SER A 48 -11.18 -27.07 -7.03
C SER A 48 -9.88 -27.39 -7.75
N THR A 49 -9.77 -26.98 -9.02
CA THR A 49 -8.54 -27.03 -9.81
C THR A 49 -7.70 -25.75 -9.70
N ALA A 50 -8.27 -24.67 -9.16
CA ALA A 50 -7.69 -23.34 -9.07
C ALA A 50 -6.59 -23.24 -8.00
N SER A 51 -5.62 -22.35 -8.23
CA SER A 51 -4.62 -21.96 -7.24
C SER A 51 -5.13 -20.77 -6.42
N VAL A 52 -5.54 -21.04 -5.18
CA VAL A 52 -6.14 -20.06 -4.27
C VAL A 52 -5.60 -20.25 -2.86
N SER A 53 -5.12 -19.16 -2.27
CA SER A 53 -4.76 -19.11 -0.84
C SER A 53 -5.88 -18.47 -0.05
N VAL A 54 -6.25 -19.03 1.12
CA VAL A 54 -7.33 -18.54 1.95
C VAL A 54 -6.80 -18.11 3.31
N ILE A 55 -7.05 -16.85 3.68
CA ILE A 55 -6.81 -16.29 5.01
C ILE A 55 -8.13 -16.32 5.76
N THR A 56 -8.19 -17.04 6.87
CA THR A 56 -9.40 -17.17 7.69
C THR A 56 -9.57 -15.99 8.64
N ASN A 57 -10.78 -15.83 9.18
CA ASN A 57 -11.09 -14.80 10.17
C ASN A 57 -10.13 -14.82 11.38
N ASP A 58 -9.76 -15.98 11.87
CA ASP A 58 -8.85 -16.12 13.02
C ASP A 58 -7.49 -15.46 12.77
N HIS A 59 -6.98 -15.52 11.55
CA HIS A 59 -5.74 -14.83 11.17
C HIS A 59 -5.95 -13.32 11.01
N VAL A 60 -7.08 -12.89 10.46
CA VAL A 60 -7.43 -11.46 10.31
C VAL A 60 -7.61 -10.80 11.68
N ASP A 61 -8.25 -11.47 12.64
CA ASP A 61 -8.55 -10.93 13.98
C ASP A 61 -7.32 -10.79 14.88
N LYS A 62 -6.25 -11.55 14.65
CA LYS A 62 -5.03 -11.49 15.48
C LYS A 62 -4.32 -10.15 15.49
N ARG A 63 -4.63 -9.25 14.55
CA ARG A 63 -3.99 -7.94 14.42
C ARG A 63 -5.01 -6.81 14.62
N SER A 64 -4.82 -6.00 15.65
CA SER A 64 -5.60 -4.78 15.86
C SER A 64 -5.18 -3.72 14.83
N SER A 65 -5.95 -3.56 13.77
CA SER A 65 -5.67 -2.64 12.68
C SER A 65 -6.86 -1.71 12.38
N LYS A 66 -6.60 -0.62 11.65
CA LYS A 66 -7.61 0.38 11.28
C LYS A 66 -8.46 -0.07 10.09
N ASN A 67 -7.92 -0.92 9.22
CA ASN A 67 -8.60 -1.45 8.04
C ASN A 67 -8.15 -2.88 7.74
N ILE A 68 -8.93 -3.60 6.93
CA ILE A 68 -8.65 -4.99 6.56
C ILE A 68 -7.33 -5.14 5.78
N GLY A 69 -6.96 -4.17 4.95
CA GLY A 69 -5.71 -4.23 4.20
C GLY A 69 -4.50 -4.37 5.11
N ASN A 70 -4.46 -3.61 6.22
CA ASN A 70 -3.41 -3.73 7.22
C ASN A 70 -3.49 -5.05 8.01
N SER A 71 -4.68 -5.63 8.20
CA SER A 71 -4.83 -6.92 8.89
C SER A 71 -4.20 -8.08 8.11
N ILE A 72 -4.19 -8.02 6.79
CA ILE A 72 -3.68 -9.11 5.94
C ILE A 72 -2.22 -8.95 5.51
N LEU A 73 -1.51 -7.93 6.00
CA LEU A 73 -0.07 -7.77 5.75
C LEU A 73 0.71 -9.00 6.22
N GLY A 74 1.51 -9.57 5.33
CA GLY A 74 2.30 -10.78 5.59
C GLY A 74 1.51 -12.08 5.49
N GLN A 75 0.21 -12.04 5.21
CA GLN A 75 -0.64 -13.22 5.11
C GLN A 75 -0.98 -13.53 3.65
N GLY A 76 -1.34 -14.79 3.39
CA GLY A 76 -1.76 -15.25 2.07
C GLY A 76 -0.59 -15.59 1.14
N ASN A 77 -0.49 -16.86 0.79
CA ASN A 77 0.51 -17.38 -0.14
C ASN A 77 0.28 -16.78 -1.55
N GLY A 78 1.31 -16.20 -2.16
CA GLY A 78 1.22 -15.52 -3.45
C GLY A 78 0.84 -14.04 -3.37
N LEU A 79 0.57 -13.48 -2.16
CA LEU A 79 0.26 -12.07 -1.95
C LEU A 79 1.49 -11.31 -1.46
N ILE A 80 1.98 -10.37 -2.23
CA ILE A 80 2.93 -9.36 -1.80
C ILE A 80 2.15 -8.15 -1.31
N SER A 81 2.30 -7.81 -0.04
CA SER A 81 1.63 -6.68 0.60
C SER A 81 2.65 -5.74 1.22
N LEU A 82 2.65 -4.49 0.80
CA LEU A 82 3.61 -3.47 1.25
C LEU A 82 2.88 -2.40 2.05
N ASP A 83 3.52 -1.89 3.10
CA ASP A 83 2.97 -0.79 3.89
C ASP A 83 2.64 0.40 2.99
N GLY A 84 1.56 1.08 3.32
CA GLY A 84 1.24 2.38 2.74
C GLY A 84 2.19 3.47 3.26
N THR A 85 2.00 4.69 2.79
CA THR A 85 2.70 5.86 3.32
C THR A 85 2.29 6.12 4.78
N GLY A 86 3.19 6.71 5.58
CA GLY A 86 2.91 7.06 6.96
C GLY A 86 1.87 8.18 7.16
N THR A 87 1.19 8.61 6.08
CA THR A 87 0.12 9.60 6.14
C THR A 87 -1.03 9.09 7.00
N TYR A 88 -1.43 9.88 7.96
CA TYR A 88 -2.19 9.48 9.13
C TYR A 88 -3.50 8.70 8.87
N PHE A 89 -4.25 9.04 7.83
CA PHE A 89 -5.53 8.37 7.49
C PHE A 89 -5.51 7.64 6.14
N ALA A 90 -4.47 7.80 5.32
CA ALA A 90 -4.32 7.17 4.00
C ALA A 90 -3.30 6.02 4.03
N GLN A 91 -3.41 5.12 5.00
CA GLN A 91 -2.47 4.01 5.21
C GLN A 91 -2.95 2.71 4.55
N ASN A 92 -3.48 2.78 3.33
CA ASN A 92 -3.84 1.56 2.60
C ASN A 92 -2.56 0.89 2.06
N PRO A 93 -2.34 -0.39 2.34
CA PRO A 93 -1.25 -1.14 1.75
C PRO A 93 -1.39 -1.27 0.24
N THR A 94 -0.25 -1.42 -0.43
CA THR A 94 -0.21 -1.79 -1.85
C THR A 94 -0.10 -3.31 -1.98
N PHE A 95 -0.88 -3.89 -2.89
CA PHE A 95 -0.94 -5.32 -3.09
C PHE A 95 -0.52 -5.71 -4.49
N TYR A 96 0.20 -6.84 -4.58
CA TYR A 96 0.52 -7.51 -5.83
C TYR A 96 0.29 -9.01 -5.66
N VAL A 97 -0.45 -9.63 -6.57
CA VAL A 97 -0.53 -11.08 -6.64
C VAL A 97 0.62 -11.58 -7.50
N ARG A 98 1.58 -12.29 -6.87
CA ARG A 98 2.80 -12.79 -7.52
C ARG A 98 3.74 -11.69 -8.07
N GLY A 99 3.67 -10.46 -7.50
CA GLY A 99 4.57 -9.37 -7.85
C GLY A 99 4.21 -8.59 -9.11
N LEU A 100 5.20 -7.89 -9.67
CA LEU A 100 5.04 -7.11 -10.89
C LEU A 100 4.86 -8.06 -12.09
N GLN A 101 3.97 -7.70 -13.01
CA GLN A 101 3.60 -8.54 -14.14
C GLN A 101 3.57 -7.81 -15.49
N SER A 102 3.47 -6.48 -15.50
CA SER A 102 3.25 -5.69 -16.70
C SER A 102 4.03 -4.38 -16.63
N LEU A 103 4.28 -3.78 -17.80
CA LEU A 103 4.77 -2.40 -17.95
C LEU A 103 3.69 -1.36 -17.61
N SER A 104 2.40 -1.73 -17.66
CA SER A 104 1.28 -0.85 -17.34
C SER A 104 0.96 -0.88 -15.84
N THR A 105 0.09 -1.77 -15.40
CA THR A 105 -0.29 -1.92 -14.00
C THR A 105 -0.22 -3.38 -13.55
N SER A 106 0.06 -3.61 -12.28
CA SER A 106 0.09 -4.94 -11.66
C SER A 106 -0.86 -5.05 -10.46
N ASN A 107 -1.73 -4.05 -10.25
CA ASN A 107 -2.68 -4.04 -9.15
C ASN A 107 -3.71 -5.16 -9.31
N PRO A 108 -3.98 -5.97 -8.27
CA PRO A 108 -5.00 -6.99 -8.32
C PRO A 108 -6.41 -6.40 -8.26
N LEU A 109 -7.38 -7.16 -8.75
CA LEU A 109 -8.80 -6.88 -8.53
C LEU A 109 -9.17 -7.10 -7.07
N ILE A 110 -9.84 -6.15 -6.42
CA ILE A 110 -10.34 -6.30 -5.05
C ILE A 110 -11.85 -6.45 -5.10
N LEU A 111 -12.36 -7.51 -4.47
CA LEU A 111 -13.76 -7.87 -4.45
C LEU A 111 -14.27 -8.01 -3.02
N VAL A 112 -15.44 -7.47 -2.74
CA VAL A 112 -16.17 -7.68 -1.49
C VAL A 112 -17.50 -8.36 -1.83
N ASP A 113 -17.69 -9.57 -1.37
CA ASP A 113 -18.85 -10.42 -1.69
C ASP A 113 -19.12 -10.53 -3.21
N GLY A 114 -18.01 -10.56 -3.98
CA GLY A 114 -18.03 -10.70 -5.43
C GLY A 114 -18.33 -9.42 -6.23
N VAL A 115 -18.40 -8.26 -5.57
CA VAL A 115 -18.48 -6.93 -6.21
C VAL A 115 -17.17 -6.20 -6.02
N GLU A 116 -16.66 -5.55 -7.08
CA GLU A 116 -15.42 -4.75 -6.99
C GLU A 116 -15.67 -3.52 -6.14
N ARG A 117 -14.95 -3.42 -5.03
CA ARG A 117 -15.01 -2.34 -4.04
C ARG A 117 -13.64 -2.07 -3.47
N GLU A 118 -13.42 -0.86 -2.96
CA GLU A 118 -12.21 -0.53 -2.24
C GLU A 118 -12.08 -1.37 -0.97
N ILE A 119 -10.85 -1.80 -0.65
CA ILE A 119 -10.58 -2.64 0.53
C ILE A 119 -10.98 -1.95 1.84
N SER A 120 -10.94 -0.62 1.86
CA SER A 120 -11.33 0.21 3.00
C SER A 120 -12.84 0.16 3.34
N VAL A 121 -13.68 -0.37 2.47
CA VAL A 121 -15.14 -0.51 2.70
C VAL A 121 -15.47 -1.50 3.82
N VAL A 122 -14.54 -2.39 4.17
CA VAL A 122 -14.76 -3.47 5.13
C VAL A 122 -13.95 -3.23 6.41
N ALA A 123 -14.58 -3.36 7.57
CA ALA A 123 -13.87 -3.42 8.84
C ALA A 123 -13.34 -4.86 9.06
N PRO A 124 -12.16 -5.02 9.71
CA PRO A 124 -11.58 -6.36 9.95
C PRO A 124 -12.55 -7.32 10.65
N GLU A 125 -13.35 -6.80 11.55
CA GLU A 125 -14.32 -7.55 12.37
C GLU A 125 -15.48 -8.15 11.54
N GLU A 126 -15.74 -7.58 10.35
CA GLU A 126 -16.82 -8.02 9.43
C GLU A 126 -16.43 -9.19 8.54
N VAL A 127 -15.12 -9.57 8.53
CA VAL A 127 -14.56 -10.52 7.57
C VAL A 127 -14.71 -11.95 8.04
N GLU A 128 -15.20 -12.82 7.15
CA GLU A 128 -15.19 -14.27 7.30
C GLU A 128 -13.90 -14.89 6.76
N SER A 129 -13.50 -14.48 5.55
CA SER A 129 -12.26 -14.93 4.91
C SER A 129 -11.78 -13.97 3.83
N VAL A 130 -10.50 -14.07 3.49
CA VAL A 130 -9.90 -13.40 2.33
C VAL A 130 -9.23 -14.45 1.46
N ALA A 131 -9.65 -14.55 0.20
CA ALA A 131 -9.08 -15.47 -0.77
C ALA A 131 -8.22 -14.73 -1.79
N ILE A 132 -7.01 -15.25 -2.03
CA ILE A 132 -6.06 -14.74 -3.02
C ILE A 132 -6.13 -15.62 -4.25
N LEU A 133 -6.71 -15.11 -5.33
CA LEU A 133 -6.92 -15.79 -6.60
C LEU A 133 -5.71 -15.55 -7.50
N LYS A 134 -4.93 -16.60 -7.79
CA LYS A 134 -3.57 -16.44 -8.33
C LYS A 134 -3.44 -16.76 -9.81
N ASP A 135 -4.07 -17.84 -10.27
CA ASP A 135 -3.90 -18.38 -11.62
C ASP A 135 -5.08 -18.07 -12.56
N ALA A 136 -4.99 -18.53 -13.80
CA ALA A 136 -6.05 -18.31 -14.78
C ALA A 136 -7.36 -19.04 -14.41
N ALA A 137 -7.29 -20.23 -13.83
CA ALA A 137 -8.48 -20.98 -13.41
C ALA A 137 -9.27 -20.22 -12.32
N ALA A 138 -8.56 -19.55 -11.39
CA ALA A 138 -9.18 -18.75 -10.35
C ALA A 138 -9.77 -17.41 -10.85
N THR A 139 -9.26 -16.84 -11.94
CA THR A 139 -9.60 -15.46 -12.32
C THR A 139 -10.28 -15.29 -13.68
N ALA A 140 -10.44 -16.35 -14.46
CA ALA A 140 -11.02 -16.29 -15.81
C ALA A 140 -12.40 -15.60 -15.86
N LEU A 141 -13.27 -15.88 -14.90
CA LEU A 141 -14.64 -15.37 -14.87
C LEU A 141 -14.75 -13.85 -14.62
N TYR A 142 -13.66 -13.18 -14.23
CA TYR A 142 -13.64 -11.73 -14.04
C TYR A 142 -13.29 -10.93 -15.32
N GLY A 143 -13.13 -11.62 -16.46
CA GLY A 143 -12.90 -11.02 -17.77
C GLY A 143 -11.67 -10.11 -17.79
N TYR A 144 -11.81 -8.89 -18.31
CA TYR A 144 -10.69 -7.93 -18.42
C TYR A 144 -10.02 -7.56 -17.08
N LYS A 145 -10.68 -7.76 -15.95
CA LYS A 145 -10.16 -7.39 -14.62
C LYS A 145 -9.32 -8.49 -13.96
N GLY A 146 -9.40 -9.75 -14.46
CA GLY A 146 -8.78 -10.90 -13.84
C GLY A 146 -7.28 -11.09 -14.09
N ALA A 147 -6.69 -10.33 -15.01
CA ALA A 147 -5.33 -10.58 -15.50
C ALA A 147 -4.23 -10.45 -14.43
N ASN A 148 -4.38 -9.59 -13.43
CA ASN A 148 -3.39 -9.38 -12.35
C ASN A 148 -3.65 -10.22 -11.10
N GLY A 149 -4.62 -11.15 -11.13
CA GLY A 149 -5.07 -11.83 -9.92
C GLY A 149 -6.16 -11.04 -9.20
N ALA A 150 -6.72 -11.64 -8.15
CA ALA A 150 -7.75 -10.97 -7.36
C ALA A 150 -7.63 -11.26 -5.86
N ILE A 151 -8.14 -10.35 -5.05
CA ILE A 151 -8.32 -10.48 -3.61
C ILE A 151 -9.83 -10.47 -3.35
N LEU A 152 -10.38 -11.60 -2.95
CA LEU A 152 -11.81 -11.75 -2.65
C LEU A 152 -12.02 -11.76 -1.15
N ILE A 153 -12.71 -10.75 -0.64
CA ILE A 153 -13.10 -10.61 0.76
C ILE A 153 -14.54 -11.10 0.88
N THR A 154 -14.74 -12.12 1.71
CA THR A 154 -16.06 -12.64 2.06
C THR A 154 -16.44 -12.13 3.44
N THR A 155 -17.61 -11.53 3.58
CA THR A 155 -18.08 -11.00 4.86
C THR A 155 -18.93 -12.02 5.62
N LYS A 156 -18.95 -11.89 6.96
CA LYS A 156 -19.69 -12.77 7.86
C LYS A 156 -21.18 -12.84 7.54
N ARG A 157 -21.78 -13.98 7.78
CA ARG A 157 -23.22 -14.24 7.59
C ARG A 157 -23.86 -14.83 8.84
N GLY A 158 -25.18 -14.71 8.92
CA GLY A 158 -25.96 -15.29 10.01
C GLY A 158 -25.99 -16.82 9.99
N LYS A 159 -26.50 -17.38 11.06
CA LYS A 159 -26.78 -18.81 11.22
C LYS A 159 -28.26 -19.01 11.45
N TYR A 160 -28.85 -20.02 10.83
CA TYR A 160 -30.26 -20.37 11.06
C TYR A 160 -30.47 -20.80 12.52
N ASN A 161 -31.64 -20.48 13.07
CA ASN A 161 -32.09 -20.89 14.41
C ASN A 161 -31.06 -20.53 15.51
N SER A 162 -30.41 -19.39 15.38
CA SER A 162 -29.41 -18.92 16.35
C SER A 162 -29.65 -17.46 16.71
N SER A 163 -29.08 -17.04 17.84
CA SER A 163 -28.99 -15.65 18.26
C SER A 163 -27.71 -15.47 19.10
N GLU A 164 -26.85 -14.59 18.63
CA GLU A 164 -25.56 -14.30 19.25
C GLU A 164 -25.24 -12.83 19.04
N MET A 165 -24.70 -12.19 20.07
CA MET A 165 -24.21 -10.83 20.03
C MET A 165 -22.75 -10.83 20.48
N SER A 166 -21.87 -10.21 19.70
CA SER A 166 -20.48 -10.03 20.10
C SER A 166 -20.15 -8.54 20.24
N VAL A 167 -19.32 -8.24 21.23
CA VAL A 167 -18.83 -6.89 21.50
C VAL A 167 -17.31 -6.92 21.54
N HIS A 168 -16.67 -6.05 20.79
CA HIS A 168 -15.21 -5.92 20.72
C HIS A 168 -14.80 -4.50 21.09
N TYR A 169 -13.76 -4.35 21.88
CA TYR A 169 -13.15 -3.08 22.19
C TYR A 169 -11.63 -3.18 22.16
N ASP A 170 -11.00 -2.28 21.38
CA ASP A 170 -9.54 -2.10 21.34
C ASP A 170 -9.16 -0.67 21.72
N HIS A 171 -8.18 -0.54 22.59
CA HIS A 171 -7.48 0.69 22.92
C HIS A 171 -6.03 0.57 22.47
N LEU A 172 -5.61 1.37 21.46
CA LEU A 172 -4.26 1.35 20.92
C LEU A 172 -3.52 2.62 21.34
N ILE A 173 -2.29 2.46 21.82
CA ILE A 173 -1.32 3.53 21.99
C ILE A 173 -0.33 3.44 20.83
N ASN A 174 -0.30 4.48 19.99
CA ASN A 174 0.49 4.51 18.76
C ASN A 174 1.76 5.33 18.98
N TYR A 175 2.89 4.84 18.48
CA TYR A 175 4.19 5.50 18.51
C TYR A 175 4.74 5.60 17.08
N GLN A 176 5.30 6.74 16.71
CA GLN A 176 5.99 6.87 15.44
C GLN A 176 7.32 6.11 15.46
N THR A 177 7.61 5.34 14.42
CA THR A 177 8.92 4.70 14.19
C THR A 177 9.89 5.71 13.59
N ASN A 178 11.19 5.48 13.74
CA ASN A 178 12.27 6.18 13.04
C ASN A 178 12.01 7.67 12.72
N ARG A 179 11.85 8.48 13.78
CA ARG A 179 11.74 9.93 13.63
C ARG A 179 13.07 10.49 13.10
N PRO A 180 13.06 11.34 12.06
CA PRO A 180 14.28 11.92 11.54
C PRO A 180 14.99 12.78 12.62
N LYS A 181 16.30 12.70 12.64
CA LYS A 181 17.17 13.49 13.53
C LYS A 181 17.97 14.45 12.68
N PHE A 182 17.82 15.73 12.96
CA PHE A 182 18.57 16.80 12.30
C PHE A 182 19.59 17.39 13.28
N VAL A 183 20.67 17.97 12.73
CA VAL A 183 21.69 18.64 13.52
C VAL A 183 21.12 19.85 14.27
N ASP A 184 21.71 20.20 15.40
CA ASP A 184 21.38 21.41 16.15
C ASP A 184 21.90 22.70 15.44
N GLY A 185 21.54 23.87 15.97
CA GLY A 185 21.89 25.17 15.36
C GLY A 185 23.36 25.40 15.25
N ALA A 186 24.16 25.04 16.25
CA ALA A 186 25.61 25.21 16.26
C ALA A 186 26.29 24.27 15.23
N THR A 187 25.86 23.02 15.20
CA THR A 187 26.35 22.03 14.22
C THR A 187 25.96 22.43 12.80
N TYR A 188 24.71 22.92 12.59
CA TYR A 188 24.28 23.43 11.27
C TYR A 188 25.17 24.61 10.80
N ALA A 189 25.45 25.58 11.67
CA ALA A 189 26.28 26.72 11.35
C ALA A 189 27.71 26.29 10.98
N SER A 190 28.27 25.33 11.73
CA SER A 190 29.60 24.74 11.44
C SER A 190 29.59 23.99 10.09
N ALA A 191 28.58 23.18 9.84
CA ALA A 191 28.42 22.42 8.59
C ALA A 191 28.26 23.34 7.37
N MET A 192 27.51 24.44 7.50
CA MET A 192 27.34 25.43 6.44
C MET A 192 28.66 26.13 6.13
N ASN A 193 29.43 26.55 7.16
CA ASN A 193 30.75 27.15 6.98
C ASN A 193 31.73 26.15 6.32
N GLU A 194 31.70 24.89 6.70
CA GLU A 194 32.47 23.82 6.07
C GLU A 194 32.10 23.65 4.59
N ALA A 195 30.81 23.62 4.27
CA ALA A 195 30.34 23.52 2.89
C ALA A 195 30.84 24.69 2.04
N LEU A 196 30.74 25.92 2.56
CA LEU A 196 31.24 27.11 1.89
C LEU A 196 32.77 27.09 1.73
N ALA A 197 33.51 26.62 2.74
CA ALA A 197 34.97 26.46 2.64
C ALA A 197 35.34 25.41 1.58
N ASN A 198 34.64 24.31 1.48
CA ASN A 198 34.81 23.31 0.42
C ASN A 198 34.55 23.88 -0.98
N GLU A 199 33.78 24.94 -1.08
CA GLU A 199 33.46 25.67 -2.33
C GLU A 199 34.39 26.87 -2.57
N GLY A 200 35.31 27.18 -1.64
CA GLY A 200 36.20 28.32 -1.72
C GLY A 200 35.50 29.65 -1.46
N LYS A 201 34.38 29.64 -0.73
CA LYS A 201 33.58 30.81 -0.36
C LYS A 201 33.86 31.26 1.07
N ALA A 202 33.56 32.51 1.36
CA ALA A 202 33.64 33.04 2.71
C ALA A 202 32.62 32.38 3.65
N PRO A 203 32.95 32.19 4.94
CA PRO A 203 32.01 31.62 5.90
C PRO A 203 30.78 32.54 6.04
N ARG A 204 29.62 31.93 6.19
CA ARG A 204 28.33 32.62 6.45
C ARG A 204 28.23 33.09 7.90
N TYR A 205 28.71 32.30 8.82
CA TYR A 205 28.67 32.52 10.25
C TYR A 205 30.08 32.88 10.73
N ASP A 206 30.28 34.13 11.16
CA ASP A 206 31.54 34.58 11.70
C ASP A 206 31.83 34.00 13.11
N ALA A 207 32.95 34.37 13.70
CA ALA A 207 33.36 33.84 15.02
C ALA A 207 32.36 34.21 16.13
N ASN A 208 31.77 35.42 16.06
CA ASN A 208 30.77 35.84 17.03
C ASN A 208 29.48 35.04 16.92
N ALA A 209 28.98 34.83 15.69
CA ALA A 209 27.81 33.98 15.42
C ALA A 209 28.05 32.54 15.88
N MET A 210 29.25 31.98 15.62
CA MET A 210 29.59 30.62 16.06
C MET A 210 29.65 30.52 17.59
N ALA A 211 30.19 31.50 18.28
CA ALA A 211 30.22 31.58 19.74
C ALA A 211 28.80 31.70 20.33
N ALA A 212 27.94 32.49 19.69
CA ALA A 212 26.56 32.71 20.10
C ALA A 212 25.72 31.42 19.97
N PHE A 213 25.87 30.69 18.88
CA PHE A 213 25.24 29.36 18.74
C PHE A 213 25.75 28.37 19.80
N GLY A 214 27.06 28.38 20.08
CA GLY A 214 27.66 27.45 21.05
C GLY A 214 27.27 27.76 22.51
N SER A 215 27.11 29.05 22.86
CA SER A 215 26.71 29.49 24.23
C SER A 215 25.21 29.35 24.48
N GLY A 216 24.37 29.47 23.41
CA GLY A 216 22.93 29.57 23.54
C GLY A 216 22.41 30.85 24.21
N GLU A 217 23.26 31.88 24.34
CA GLU A 217 22.92 33.12 25.06
C GLU A 217 21.84 33.93 24.32
N TYR A 218 21.80 33.85 22.98
CA TYR A 218 20.88 34.62 22.14
C TYR A 218 19.90 33.70 21.36
N PRO A 219 18.95 33.00 22.03
CA PRO A 219 18.13 31.95 21.41
C PRO A 219 17.15 32.46 20.34
N PHE A 220 16.88 33.77 20.28
CA PHE A 220 16.02 34.34 19.26
C PHE A 220 16.77 34.70 17.99
N GLN A 221 18.04 35.12 18.09
CA GLN A 221 18.89 35.51 16.97
C GLN A 221 19.72 34.34 16.43
N TYR A 222 20.09 33.40 17.31
CA TYR A 222 20.85 32.18 17.02
C TYR A 222 20.12 30.95 17.56
N PRO A 223 18.96 30.60 16.94
CA PRO A 223 18.09 29.54 17.43
C PRO A 223 18.68 28.16 17.19
N SER A 224 18.22 27.21 18.01
CA SER A 224 18.47 25.79 17.81
C SER A 224 17.17 25.01 18.09
N VAL A 225 16.32 24.86 17.07
CA VAL A 225 14.97 24.35 17.21
C VAL A 225 14.90 22.90 16.75
N ASN A 226 14.43 22.01 17.62
CA ASN A 226 14.05 20.65 17.23
C ASN A 226 12.61 20.65 16.69
N TRP A 227 12.45 20.87 15.38
CA TRP A 227 11.14 20.97 14.73
C TRP A 227 10.26 19.76 14.91
N VAL A 228 10.82 18.55 14.92
CA VAL A 228 10.05 17.31 15.18
C VAL A 228 9.49 17.31 16.60
N GLY A 229 10.31 17.63 17.60
CA GLY A 229 9.92 17.65 19.01
C GLY A 229 8.97 18.79 19.39
N GLU A 230 9.05 19.94 18.67
CA GLU A 230 8.16 21.08 18.89
C GLU A 230 6.79 20.86 18.21
N THR A 231 6.74 20.14 17.09
CA THR A 231 5.51 19.94 16.33
C THR A 231 4.72 18.72 16.82
N PHE A 232 5.41 17.61 17.19
CA PHE A 232 4.75 16.34 17.48
C PHE A 232 4.98 15.85 18.91
N ARG A 233 3.93 15.33 19.51
CA ARG A 233 3.98 14.53 20.74
C ARG A 233 4.47 13.10 20.48
N HIS A 234 4.80 12.37 21.55
CA HIS A 234 5.39 11.03 21.41
C HIS A 234 4.39 9.93 21.03
N HIS A 235 3.11 10.08 21.37
CA HIS A 235 2.10 9.04 21.15
C HIS A 235 0.78 9.61 20.64
N GLY A 236 0.10 8.80 19.85
CA GLY A 236 -1.29 8.95 19.43
C GLY A 236 -2.16 7.89 20.10
N VAL A 237 -3.48 7.96 19.94
CA VAL A 237 -4.43 7.02 20.54
C VAL A 237 -5.50 6.64 19.55
N THR A 238 -5.75 5.33 19.38
CA THR A 238 -6.87 4.80 18.61
C THR A 238 -7.82 4.03 19.51
N ASN A 239 -9.11 4.25 19.38
CA ASN A 239 -10.14 3.43 20.03
C ASN A 239 -11.01 2.81 18.93
N LYS A 240 -11.31 1.52 19.08
CA LYS A 240 -12.22 0.77 18.23
C LYS A 240 -13.30 0.13 19.08
N VAL A 241 -14.54 0.23 18.67
CA VAL A 241 -15.69 -0.43 19.27
C VAL A 241 -16.46 -1.12 18.17
N GLY A 242 -16.66 -2.42 18.29
CA GLY A 242 -17.48 -3.22 17.39
C GLY A 242 -18.59 -3.91 18.14
N VAL A 243 -19.78 -3.93 17.56
CA VAL A 243 -20.90 -4.74 18.03
C VAL A 243 -21.48 -5.45 16.82
N ASP A 244 -21.57 -6.75 16.89
CA ASP A 244 -22.19 -7.54 15.86
C ASP A 244 -23.28 -8.49 16.40
N PHE A 245 -24.30 -8.68 15.60
CA PHE A 245 -25.43 -9.56 15.84
C PHE A 245 -25.49 -10.60 14.75
N THR A 246 -25.43 -11.84 15.14
CA THR A 246 -25.54 -12.99 14.26
C THR A 246 -26.76 -13.81 14.68
N GLY A 247 -27.66 -14.07 13.74
CA GLY A 247 -28.86 -14.82 14.12
C GLY A 247 -29.71 -15.26 12.93
N GLY A 248 -30.85 -15.82 13.24
CA GLY A 248 -31.84 -16.25 12.23
C GLY A 248 -32.96 -17.09 12.80
N GLY A 249 -33.99 -17.27 11.99
CA GLY A 249 -35.08 -18.23 12.21
C GLY A 249 -34.98 -19.43 11.27
N GLU A 250 -36.09 -20.08 10.99
CA GLU A 250 -36.13 -21.25 10.09
C GLU A 250 -35.88 -20.91 8.62
N ARG A 251 -36.28 -19.67 8.18
CA ARG A 251 -36.29 -19.25 6.77
C ARG A 251 -35.45 -18.01 6.50
N PHE A 252 -34.77 -17.48 7.49
CA PHE A 252 -33.87 -16.34 7.30
C PHE A 252 -32.72 -16.43 8.26
N ARG A 253 -31.61 -15.83 7.86
CA ARG A 253 -30.45 -15.59 8.72
C ARG A 253 -29.86 -14.21 8.42
N TYR A 254 -29.33 -13.56 9.45
CA TYR A 254 -28.80 -12.22 9.34
C TYR A 254 -27.48 -12.07 10.12
N TYR A 255 -26.65 -11.22 9.59
CA TYR A 255 -25.50 -10.67 10.26
C TYR A 255 -25.61 -9.15 10.18
N THR A 256 -25.49 -8.46 11.31
CA THR A 256 -25.50 -6.99 11.37
C THR A 256 -24.36 -6.56 12.27
N ALA A 257 -23.54 -5.64 11.79
CA ALA A 257 -22.39 -5.12 12.52
C ALA A 257 -22.38 -3.58 12.49
N LEU A 258 -22.04 -2.99 13.63
CA LEU A 258 -21.71 -1.58 13.79
C LEU A 258 -20.30 -1.47 14.33
N ASN A 259 -19.41 -0.88 13.54
CA ASN A 259 -18.02 -0.67 13.92
C ASN A 259 -17.73 0.84 13.97
N LEU A 260 -17.19 1.30 15.08
CA LEU A 260 -16.79 2.68 15.32
C LEU A 260 -15.29 2.73 15.58
N LEU A 261 -14.60 3.63 14.89
CA LEU A 261 -13.18 3.89 15.05
C LEU A 261 -12.97 5.38 15.31
N SER A 262 -12.16 5.69 16.31
CA SER A 262 -11.70 7.05 16.59
C SER A 262 -10.20 7.03 16.79
N ASP A 263 -9.50 7.76 15.95
CA ASP A 263 -8.04 7.83 15.90
C ASP A 263 -7.58 9.27 16.06
N LYS A 264 -6.65 9.52 16.97
CA LYS A 264 -6.07 10.84 17.25
C LYS A 264 -4.55 10.77 17.07
N GLY A 265 -4.03 11.63 16.21
CA GLY A 265 -2.63 11.66 15.82
C GLY A 265 -1.69 12.35 16.81
N PHE A 266 -0.67 12.97 16.26
CA PHE A 266 0.54 13.31 17.01
C PHE A 266 0.76 14.82 17.18
N ILE A 267 -0.11 15.70 16.70
CA ILE A 267 0.07 17.16 16.87
C ILE A 267 0.18 17.50 18.37
N LYS A 268 1.24 18.25 18.74
CA LYS A 268 1.61 18.55 20.13
C LYS A 268 0.62 19.52 20.79
N THR A 269 0.24 20.57 20.06
CA THR A 269 -0.62 21.67 20.57
C THR A 269 -1.83 21.92 19.66
N PRO A 270 -2.72 20.92 19.49
CA PRO A 270 -3.80 21.00 18.50
C PRO A 270 -4.91 21.98 18.86
N ASN A 271 -5.00 22.42 20.12
CA ASN A 271 -6.02 23.33 20.64
C ASN A 271 -5.41 24.67 21.07
N ALA A 272 -4.29 25.07 20.45
CA ALA A 272 -3.63 26.34 20.79
C ALA A 272 -4.46 27.56 20.38
N THR A 273 -5.32 27.42 19.36
CA THR A 273 -6.26 28.46 18.91
C THR A 273 -7.64 28.16 19.42
N GLU A 274 -8.31 29.17 19.99
CA GLU A 274 -9.65 29.03 20.50
C GLU A 274 -10.68 28.78 19.36
N GLY A 275 -11.62 27.90 19.60
CA GLY A 275 -12.74 27.62 18.70
C GLY A 275 -12.55 26.49 17.70
N TYR A 276 -11.33 25.96 17.49
CA TYR A 276 -11.08 24.80 16.65
C TYR A 276 -9.87 23.96 17.10
N SER A 277 -9.77 22.75 16.54
CA SER A 277 -8.64 21.87 16.77
C SER A 277 -7.97 21.51 15.44
N THR A 278 -6.65 21.58 15.42
CA THR A 278 -5.81 21.19 14.28
C THR A 278 -5.30 19.76 14.41
N GLN A 279 -5.82 18.96 15.36
CA GLN A 279 -5.39 17.57 15.54
C GLN A 279 -5.63 16.75 14.29
N ASP A 280 -4.64 15.96 13.91
CA ASP A 280 -4.86 14.81 13.04
C ASP A 280 -5.87 13.89 13.72
N LYS A 281 -7.07 13.80 13.18
CA LYS A 281 -8.15 13.00 13.74
C LYS A 281 -8.88 12.29 12.63
N TYR A 282 -9.16 11.00 12.84
CA TYR A 282 -9.98 10.21 11.94
C TYR A 282 -11.08 9.52 12.75
N VAL A 283 -12.31 9.70 12.34
CA VAL A 283 -13.48 9.03 12.92
C VAL A 283 -14.18 8.31 11.79
N ARG A 284 -14.55 7.05 12.03
CA ARG A 284 -15.25 6.23 11.04
C ARG A 284 -16.32 5.40 11.70
N GLY A 285 -17.49 5.36 11.09
CA GLY A 285 -18.57 4.46 11.41
C GLY A 285 -18.89 3.57 10.21
N ASN A 286 -18.92 2.25 10.42
CA ASN A 286 -19.37 1.26 9.45
C ASN A 286 -20.63 0.57 9.98
N LEU A 287 -21.67 0.51 9.15
CA LEU A 287 -22.82 -0.33 9.38
C LEU A 287 -22.90 -1.36 8.26
N ARG A 288 -22.94 -2.64 8.61
CA ARG A 288 -23.15 -3.75 7.65
C ARG A 288 -24.40 -4.54 8.01
N VAL A 289 -25.15 -4.94 6.98
CA VAL A 289 -26.30 -5.83 7.10
C VAL A 289 -26.22 -6.85 5.98
N ASN A 290 -26.05 -8.12 6.33
CA ASN A 290 -26.13 -9.26 5.43
C ASN A 290 -27.36 -10.09 5.81
N LEU A 291 -28.26 -10.32 4.87
CA LEU A 291 -29.52 -11.00 5.09
C LEU A 291 -29.73 -12.06 4.00
N ASP A 292 -29.96 -13.30 4.41
CA ASP A 292 -30.36 -14.39 3.54
C ASP A 292 -31.78 -14.79 3.90
N ILE A 293 -32.68 -14.88 2.90
CA ILE A 293 -34.12 -15.20 3.08
C ILE A 293 -34.48 -16.30 2.13
N ASP A 294 -35.00 -17.39 2.66
CA ASP A 294 -35.69 -18.45 1.90
C ASP A 294 -37.15 -18.02 1.63
N LEU A 295 -37.35 -17.32 0.50
CA LEU A 295 -38.68 -16.82 0.09
C LEU A 295 -39.64 -18.00 -0.13
N THR A 296 -39.12 -19.03 -0.76
CA THR A 296 -39.80 -20.32 -0.95
C THR A 296 -38.76 -21.45 -0.73
N PRO A 297 -39.16 -22.74 -0.66
CA PRO A 297 -38.21 -23.83 -0.59
C PRO A 297 -37.23 -23.94 -1.79
N THR A 298 -37.54 -23.23 -2.89
CA THR A 298 -36.75 -23.22 -4.12
C THR A 298 -36.19 -21.84 -4.50
N THR A 299 -36.52 -20.80 -3.74
CA THR A 299 -36.16 -19.42 -4.03
C THR A 299 -35.45 -18.82 -2.82
N MET A 300 -34.18 -18.41 -2.98
CA MET A 300 -33.42 -17.70 -1.96
C MET A 300 -33.08 -16.29 -2.44
N LEU A 301 -33.25 -15.31 -1.56
CA LEU A 301 -32.80 -13.93 -1.73
C LEU A 301 -31.69 -13.63 -0.73
N LYS A 302 -30.53 -13.22 -1.23
CA LYS A 302 -29.42 -12.68 -0.42
C LYS A 302 -29.34 -11.17 -0.63
N VAL A 303 -29.20 -10.42 0.45
CA VAL A 303 -29.04 -8.97 0.42
C VAL A 303 -27.84 -8.61 1.26
N ASN A 304 -26.93 -7.81 0.70
CA ASN A 304 -25.78 -7.24 1.37
C ASN A 304 -25.88 -5.72 1.30
N MET A 305 -25.78 -5.06 2.43
CA MET A 305 -25.73 -3.61 2.51
C MET A 305 -24.60 -3.17 3.44
N ALA A 306 -23.85 -2.14 3.04
CA ALA A 306 -22.89 -1.49 3.90
C ALA A 306 -22.98 0.03 3.76
N GLY A 307 -22.98 0.73 4.88
CA GLY A 307 -22.91 2.19 4.97
C GLY A 307 -21.61 2.61 5.65
N ILE A 308 -20.93 3.59 5.10
CA ILE A 308 -19.71 4.15 5.67
C ILE A 308 -19.89 5.66 5.81
N LEU A 309 -19.54 6.16 7.00
CA LEU A 309 -19.41 7.58 7.28
C LEU A 309 -18.01 7.77 7.91
N SER A 310 -17.19 8.63 7.33
CA SER A 310 -15.92 9.00 7.95
C SER A 310 -15.67 10.50 7.91
N GLU A 311 -14.92 10.98 8.88
CA GLU A 311 -14.38 12.33 8.96
C GLU A 311 -12.89 12.25 9.27
N ALA A 312 -12.07 12.80 8.38
CA ALA A 312 -10.66 13.07 8.63
C ALA A 312 -10.46 14.56 8.84
N SER A 313 -9.77 14.95 9.91
CA SER A 313 -9.37 16.33 10.19
C SER A 313 -7.85 16.39 10.33
N GLN A 314 -7.23 17.45 9.83
CA GLN A 314 -5.79 17.67 9.87
C GLN A 314 -5.49 19.18 9.86
N PRO A 315 -4.25 19.63 10.19
CA PRO A 315 -3.85 21.02 9.99
C PRO A 315 -4.02 21.45 8.53
N GLY A 316 -4.33 22.71 8.28
CA GLY A 316 -4.61 23.22 6.93
C GLY A 316 -3.49 23.04 5.91
N SER A 317 -2.25 22.84 6.37
CA SER A 317 -1.07 22.61 5.52
C SER A 317 -0.42 21.24 5.72
N GLN A 318 -1.16 20.23 6.14
CA GLN A 318 -0.64 18.89 6.46
C GLN A 318 0.21 18.29 5.33
N ALA A 319 -0.18 18.46 4.08
CA ALA A 319 0.57 17.94 2.94
C ALA A 319 2.03 18.44 2.90
N ASN A 320 2.30 19.64 3.43
CA ASN A 320 3.60 20.26 3.41
C ASN A 320 4.34 20.18 4.76
N LEU A 321 3.68 19.74 5.84
CA LEU A 321 4.23 19.80 7.19
C LEU A 321 5.51 18.98 7.34
N TRP A 322 5.49 17.71 6.92
CA TRP A 322 6.69 16.86 6.95
C TRP A 322 7.75 17.34 5.95
N ASN A 323 7.34 17.79 4.76
CA ASN A 323 8.27 18.38 3.81
C ASN A 323 9.00 19.59 4.41
N ASN A 324 8.28 20.46 5.11
CA ASN A 324 8.88 21.60 5.79
C ASN A 324 9.85 21.15 6.90
N ILE A 325 9.50 20.14 7.69
CA ILE A 325 10.36 19.60 8.74
C ILE A 325 11.67 19.02 8.16
N TYR A 326 11.59 18.32 7.03
CA TYR A 326 12.78 17.80 6.35
C TYR A 326 13.64 18.88 5.68
N ASN A 327 13.07 20.03 5.35
CA ASN A 327 13.77 21.11 4.66
C ASN A 327 14.24 22.24 5.61
N LEU A 328 13.54 22.49 6.71
CA LEU A 328 13.82 23.63 7.58
C LEU A 328 14.92 23.30 8.60
N PRO A 329 16.07 23.98 8.56
CA PRO A 329 17.14 23.74 9.53
C PRO A 329 16.78 24.21 10.94
N SER A 330 17.42 23.62 11.94
CA SER A 330 17.29 24.00 13.36
C SER A 330 17.72 25.44 13.64
N ALA A 331 18.65 25.98 12.83
CA ALA A 331 19.18 27.34 12.92
C ALA A 331 18.35 28.40 12.16
N ALA A 332 17.21 28.04 11.57
CA ALA A 332 16.47 28.95 10.68
C ALA A 332 15.91 30.18 11.39
N PHE A 333 15.09 29.94 12.41
CA PHE A 333 14.45 30.97 13.24
C PHE A 333 13.88 30.35 14.52
N PRO A 334 13.58 31.09 15.59
CA PRO A 334 12.93 30.59 16.77
C PRO A 334 11.46 30.18 16.46
N VAL A 335 10.84 29.32 17.25
CA VAL A 335 9.41 28.99 17.09
C VAL A 335 8.55 30.27 17.09
N LYS A 336 8.81 31.17 18.02
CA LYS A 336 8.23 32.51 18.09
C LYS A 336 9.33 33.56 18.30
N SER A 337 9.11 34.75 17.72
CA SER A 337 9.96 35.88 17.95
C SER A 337 9.81 36.44 19.38
N GLU A 338 10.67 37.36 19.77
CA GLU A 338 10.55 38.07 21.05
C GLU A 338 9.27 38.92 21.15
N GLU A 339 8.73 39.37 20.01
CA GLU A 339 7.48 40.14 19.92
C GLU A 339 6.24 39.23 20.00
N GLY A 340 6.42 37.88 20.02
CA GLY A 340 5.36 36.92 20.10
C GLY A 340 4.79 36.50 18.74
N ASP A 341 5.22 37.06 17.63
CA ASP A 341 4.92 36.62 16.27
C ASP A 341 5.56 35.25 16.00
N TRP A 342 5.07 34.53 15.00
CA TRP A 342 5.74 33.31 14.56
C TRP A 342 7.14 33.63 14.02
N GLY A 343 8.08 32.70 14.21
CA GLY A 343 9.45 32.88 13.70
C GLY A 343 9.49 32.82 12.17
N GLY A 344 10.32 33.70 11.60
CA GLY A 344 10.58 33.78 10.17
C GLY A 344 11.55 34.91 9.87
N ASN A 345 12.30 34.82 8.76
CA ASN A 345 13.23 35.85 8.31
C ASN A 345 13.29 35.90 6.76
N SER A 346 14.18 36.75 6.22
CA SER A 346 14.32 36.90 4.76
C SER A 346 14.92 35.68 4.04
N THR A 347 15.61 34.78 4.75
CA THR A 347 16.18 33.54 4.19
C THR A 347 15.18 32.41 4.27
N TRP A 348 14.46 32.28 5.38
CA TRP A 348 13.44 31.26 5.63
C TRP A 348 12.14 31.95 6.02
N ALA A 349 11.18 31.92 5.10
CA ALA A 349 9.86 32.47 5.36
C ALA A 349 9.17 31.77 6.53
N GLY A 350 8.48 32.48 7.39
CA GLY A 350 7.73 31.92 8.50
C GLY A 350 6.54 31.06 8.08
N THR A 351 6.13 31.11 6.81
CA THR A 351 5.18 30.17 6.21
C THR A 351 5.70 28.73 6.17
N LEU A 352 7.01 28.51 6.41
CA LEU A 352 7.62 27.20 6.56
C LEU A 352 7.63 26.69 8.01
N ASN A 353 7.25 27.53 8.99
CA ASN A 353 7.26 27.18 10.41
C ASN A 353 6.29 26.03 10.73
N PRO A 354 6.78 24.81 11.05
CA PRO A 354 5.90 23.65 11.22
C PRO A 354 4.97 23.79 12.42
N VAL A 355 5.40 24.49 13.47
CA VAL A 355 4.56 24.71 14.67
C VAL A 355 3.42 25.67 14.35
N ALA A 356 3.71 26.78 13.65
CA ALA A 356 2.68 27.72 13.19
C ALA A 356 1.66 27.04 12.26
N LEU A 357 2.15 26.25 11.30
CA LEU A 357 1.32 25.50 10.38
C LEU A 357 0.43 24.48 11.08
N SER A 358 0.93 23.83 12.12
CA SER A 358 0.17 22.84 12.89
C SER A 358 -0.75 23.44 13.94
N THR A 359 -0.73 24.76 14.18
CA THR A 359 -1.52 25.41 15.24
C THR A 359 -2.38 26.57 14.76
N ASP A 360 -1.88 27.45 13.89
CA ASP A 360 -2.51 28.73 13.53
C ASP A 360 -2.94 28.85 12.05
N ALA A 361 -2.56 27.89 11.19
CA ALA A 361 -2.94 27.89 9.77
C ALA A 361 -4.34 27.32 9.50
N ALA A 362 -5.17 27.20 10.51
CA ALA A 362 -6.51 26.60 10.51
C ALA A 362 -6.48 25.07 10.23
N TYR A 363 -7.50 24.51 9.60
CA TYR A 363 -7.65 23.07 9.46
C TYR A 363 -8.36 22.68 8.15
N TYR A 364 -8.11 21.44 7.76
CA TYR A 364 -8.73 20.82 6.60
C TYR A 364 -9.52 19.59 7.05
N LYS A 365 -10.75 19.42 6.55
CA LYS A 365 -11.59 18.26 6.80
C LYS A 365 -11.97 17.55 5.52
N THR A 366 -11.99 16.23 5.58
CA THR A 366 -12.53 15.38 4.53
C THR A 366 -13.67 14.55 5.10
N HIS A 367 -14.81 14.53 4.43
CA HIS A 367 -15.96 13.72 4.77
C HIS A 367 -16.20 12.69 3.69
N GLU A 368 -16.17 11.42 4.06
CA GLU A 368 -16.48 10.32 3.14
C GLU A 368 -17.84 9.74 3.48
N ARG A 369 -18.62 9.48 2.46
CA ARG A 369 -19.95 8.87 2.55
C ARG A 369 -20.08 7.83 1.48
N GLY A 370 -20.32 6.59 1.89
CA GLY A 370 -20.48 5.45 1.00
C GLY A 370 -21.72 4.65 1.35
N LEU A 371 -22.46 4.24 0.32
CA LEU A 371 -23.52 3.25 0.41
C LEU A 371 -23.23 2.19 -0.65
N PHE A 372 -23.16 0.95 -0.20
CA PHE A 372 -22.84 -0.23 -1.00
C PHE A 372 -23.96 -1.24 -0.79
N ALA A 373 -24.62 -1.63 -1.85
CA ALA A 373 -25.74 -2.57 -1.75
C ALA A 373 -25.73 -3.54 -2.92
N ASP A 374 -25.91 -4.81 -2.65
CA ASP A 374 -26.14 -5.82 -3.67
C ASP A 374 -27.17 -6.85 -3.20
N MET A 375 -27.87 -7.45 -4.15
CA MET A 375 -28.77 -8.55 -3.92
C MET A 375 -28.56 -9.65 -4.96
N THR A 376 -28.76 -10.89 -4.52
CA THR A 376 -28.73 -12.08 -5.38
C THR A 376 -29.97 -12.89 -5.15
N LEU A 377 -30.73 -13.11 -6.21
CA LEU A 377 -31.86 -14.03 -6.25
C LEU A 377 -31.41 -15.33 -6.90
N THR A 378 -31.60 -16.45 -6.21
CA THR A 378 -31.37 -17.78 -6.76
C THR A 378 -32.66 -18.55 -6.78
N GLN A 379 -32.93 -19.29 -7.88
CA GLN A 379 -34.10 -20.09 -8.09
C GLN A 379 -33.70 -21.50 -8.51
N ASP A 380 -34.06 -22.48 -7.73
CA ASP A 380 -33.96 -23.90 -8.12
C ASP A 380 -35.08 -24.23 -9.12
N LEU A 381 -34.70 -24.67 -10.32
CA LEU A 381 -35.58 -25.10 -11.42
C LEU A 381 -35.57 -26.62 -11.60
N SER A 382 -35.16 -27.36 -10.58
CA SER A 382 -35.10 -28.85 -10.61
C SER A 382 -36.43 -29.52 -10.90
N SER A 383 -37.55 -28.81 -10.70
CA SER A 383 -38.90 -29.25 -11.10
C SER A 383 -39.06 -29.35 -12.62
N TRP A 384 -38.32 -28.59 -13.40
CA TRP A 384 -38.29 -28.63 -14.87
C TRP A 384 -37.22 -29.61 -15.38
N VAL A 385 -35.98 -29.36 -14.93
CA VAL A 385 -34.81 -30.17 -15.27
C VAL A 385 -33.99 -30.39 -13.99
N LYS A 386 -33.85 -31.62 -13.55
CA LYS A 386 -33.14 -31.94 -12.32
C LYS A 386 -31.73 -31.38 -12.30
N GLY A 387 -31.44 -30.50 -11.35
CA GLY A 387 -30.15 -29.81 -11.17
C GLY A 387 -30.04 -28.51 -11.93
N LEU A 388 -31.07 -28.07 -12.65
CA LEU A 388 -31.09 -26.72 -13.27
C LEU A 388 -31.39 -25.65 -12.20
N GLY A 389 -30.67 -24.54 -12.27
CA GLY A 389 -30.87 -23.33 -11.46
C GLY A 389 -30.77 -22.08 -12.30
N PHE A 390 -31.33 -21.00 -11.79
CA PHE A 390 -31.25 -19.66 -12.33
C PHE A 390 -30.76 -18.70 -11.21
N PHE A 391 -30.01 -17.67 -11.57
CA PHE A 391 -29.64 -16.61 -10.65
C PHE A 391 -29.69 -15.24 -11.32
N LEU A 392 -29.95 -14.23 -10.50
CA LEU A 392 -29.90 -12.83 -10.87
C LEU A 392 -29.22 -12.05 -9.74
N LYS A 393 -28.16 -11.31 -10.06
CA LYS A 393 -27.46 -10.43 -9.11
C LYS A 393 -27.58 -8.98 -9.59
N LEU A 394 -27.89 -8.06 -8.68
CA LEU A 394 -27.90 -6.62 -8.91
C LEU A 394 -27.13 -5.94 -7.79
N GLY A 395 -26.32 -4.95 -8.13
CA GLY A 395 -25.56 -4.16 -7.17
C GLY A 395 -25.57 -2.70 -7.55
N TYR A 396 -25.66 -1.84 -6.54
CA TYR A 396 -25.55 -0.39 -6.68
C TYR A 396 -24.69 0.17 -5.54
N ASP A 397 -23.60 0.79 -5.92
CA ASP A 397 -22.69 1.44 -5.01
C ASP A 397 -22.59 2.92 -5.33
N THR A 398 -22.59 3.77 -4.31
CA THR A 398 -22.29 5.19 -4.43
C THR A 398 -21.32 5.62 -3.34
N TYR A 399 -20.39 6.44 -3.72
CA TYR A 399 -19.33 6.94 -2.85
C TYR A 399 -19.07 8.41 -3.17
N SER A 400 -18.90 9.23 -2.13
CA SER A 400 -18.54 10.64 -2.29
C SER A 400 -17.57 11.07 -1.21
N THR A 401 -16.61 11.89 -1.60
CA THR A 401 -15.71 12.61 -0.71
C THR A 401 -15.90 14.10 -0.87
N LEU A 402 -16.28 14.75 0.21
CA LEU A 402 -16.41 16.19 0.33
C LEU A 402 -15.24 16.71 1.15
N TYR A 403 -14.75 17.89 0.85
CA TYR A 403 -13.79 18.55 1.73
C TYR A 403 -14.26 19.94 2.16
N GLU A 404 -13.80 20.33 3.33
CA GLU A 404 -13.86 21.69 3.86
C GLU A 404 -12.44 22.14 4.12
N ASP A 405 -12.02 23.20 3.45
CA ASP A 405 -10.72 23.83 3.64
C ASP A 405 -10.89 25.17 4.35
N HIS A 406 -10.32 25.26 5.53
CA HIS A 406 -10.25 26.47 6.34
C HIS A 406 -8.79 26.89 6.40
N SER A 407 -8.46 27.99 5.76
CA SER A 407 -7.10 28.55 5.74
C SER A 407 -7.04 29.90 6.42
N LYS A 408 -5.94 30.17 7.06
CA LYS A 408 -5.65 31.40 7.78
C LYS A 408 -4.16 31.70 7.63
N SER A 409 -3.85 32.97 7.34
CA SER A 409 -2.48 33.45 7.35
C SER A 409 -2.13 34.10 8.69
N TYR A 410 -0.86 34.14 9.00
CA TYR A 410 -0.34 34.68 10.23
C TYR A 410 0.89 35.54 9.96
N VAL A 411 1.14 36.51 10.89
CA VAL A 411 2.34 37.36 10.90
C VAL A 411 3.52 36.54 11.43
N TYR A 412 4.69 36.74 10.85
CA TYR A 412 5.92 36.15 11.30
C TYR A 412 7.09 37.15 11.20
N GLY A 413 8.11 36.99 12.04
CA GLY A 413 9.24 37.88 12.02
C GLY A 413 10.37 37.46 12.95
N SER A 414 11.43 38.22 12.94
CA SER A 414 12.59 38.10 13.84
C SER A 414 13.45 39.34 13.81
N TYR A 415 14.23 39.54 14.88
CA TYR A 415 15.31 40.51 14.93
C TYR A 415 16.59 39.86 14.40
N PRO A 416 17.23 40.36 13.33
CA PRO A 416 18.57 39.93 12.97
C PRO A 416 19.60 40.42 14.02
N ALA A 417 20.63 39.62 14.24
CA ALA A 417 21.75 40.01 15.07
C ALA A 417 22.66 41.04 14.34
N VAL A 418 23.10 42.07 15.05
CA VAL A 418 24.11 43.02 14.59
C VAL A 418 25.22 43.04 15.62
N TRP A 419 26.46 42.78 15.19
CA TRP A 419 27.62 42.77 16.05
C TRP A 419 28.45 44.05 15.86
N THR A 420 28.77 44.75 16.95
CA THR A 420 29.63 45.89 16.96
C THR A 420 30.63 45.72 18.09
N ASP A 421 31.91 45.65 17.78
CA ASP A 421 33.01 45.48 18.76
C ASP A 421 32.80 44.28 19.72
N GLY A 422 32.28 43.17 19.19
CA GLY A 422 32.02 41.96 19.98
C GLY A 422 30.78 42.02 20.85
N VAL A 423 29.97 43.08 20.78
CA VAL A 423 28.68 43.20 21.48
C VAL A 423 27.54 43.03 20.51
N MET A 424 26.62 42.13 20.84
CA MET A 424 25.41 41.85 20.03
C MET A 424 24.35 42.91 20.34
N SER A 425 23.74 43.46 19.28
CA SER A 425 22.53 44.29 19.33
C SER A 425 21.50 43.77 18.33
N LYS A 426 20.26 44.17 18.49
CA LYS A 426 19.16 43.82 17.59
C LYS A 426 19.14 44.78 16.39
N GLY A 427 19.09 44.24 15.19
CA GLY A 427 18.84 45.04 13.99
C GLY A 427 17.37 45.43 13.84
N THR A 428 16.99 45.92 12.67
CA THR A 428 15.59 46.22 12.36
C THR A 428 14.73 44.98 12.31
N TYR A 429 13.58 44.95 12.98
CA TYR A 429 12.65 43.81 12.99
C TYR A 429 12.19 43.51 11.56
N PHE A 430 12.42 42.29 11.13
CA PHE A 430 11.86 41.76 9.90
C PHE A 430 10.43 41.32 10.15
N THR A 431 9.49 41.74 9.32
CA THR A 431 8.08 41.33 9.36
C THR A 431 7.68 40.73 8.01
N GLY A 432 7.03 39.61 8.02
CA GLY A 432 6.44 38.95 6.83
C GLY A 432 5.06 38.38 7.13
N GLY A 433 4.38 38.06 6.07
CA GLY A 433 3.00 37.57 6.16
C GLY A 433 2.00 38.63 6.61
N GLU A 434 0.76 38.26 6.70
CA GLU A 434 -0.33 39.11 7.22
C GLU A 434 -1.31 38.23 8.02
N ARG A 435 -1.98 38.81 8.98
CA ARG A 435 -3.03 38.11 9.71
C ARG A 435 -4.33 38.25 8.94
N THR A 436 -4.88 37.11 8.50
CA THR A 436 -6.19 37.10 7.85
C THR A 436 -7.23 36.46 8.77
N GLU A 437 -8.50 36.75 8.52
CA GLU A 437 -9.57 35.97 9.07
C GLU A 437 -9.58 34.58 8.40
N MET A 438 -10.21 33.61 9.08
CA MET A 438 -10.33 32.26 8.56
C MET A 438 -11.20 32.22 7.30
N SER A 439 -10.62 31.85 6.19
CA SER A 439 -11.36 31.59 4.95
C SER A 439 -12.07 30.23 5.01
N LYS A 440 -13.07 30.05 4.19
CA LYS A 440 -13.77 28.78 4.05
C LYS A 440 -14.00 28.47 2.59
N SER A 441 -13.58 27.30 2.17
CA SER A 441 -13.98 26.72 0.90
C SER A 441 -14.45 25.28 1.08
N SER A 442 -15.38 24.84 0.26
CA SER A 442 -15.84 23.45 0.27
C SER A 442 -16.16 23.01 -1.15
N ALA A 443 -15.82 21.77 -1.45
CA ALA A 443 -16.16 21.18 -2.74
C ALA A 443 -16.25 19.64 -2.65
N THR A 444 -16.86 19.03 -3.65
CA THR A 444 -16.78 17.59 -3.86
C THR A 444 -15.41 17.27 -4.43
N LYS A 445 -14.62 16.47 -3.71
CA LYS A 445 -13.29 16.02 -4.12
C LYS A 445 -13.36 14.80 -5.04
N ALA A 446 -14.25 13.88 -4.72
CA ALA A 446 -14.49 12.68 -5.51
C ALA A 446 -15.96 12.28 -5.42
N PHE A 447 -16.45 11.73 -6.50
CA PHE A 447 -17.76 11.12 -6.60
C PHE A 447 -17.66 9.91 -7.52
N ALA A 448 -18.14 8.77 -7.07
CA ALA A 448 -18.21 7.56 -7.87
C ALA A 448 -19.54 6.86 -7.65
N ARG A 449 -20.07 6.23 -8.69
CA ARG A 449 -21.19 5.31 -8.62
C ARG A 449 -20.93 4.12 -9.51
N ARG A 450 -21.37 2.96 -9.07
CA ARG A 450 -21.26 1.71 -9.82
C ARG A 450 -22.62 1.02 -9.83
N LEU A 451 -22.98 0.50 -10.98
CA LEU A 451 -24.09 -0.41 -11.16
C LEU A 451 -23.56 -1.72 -11.70
N THR A 452 -23.83 -2.81 -11.00
CA THR A 452 -23.48 -4.17 -11.46
C THR A 452 -24.76 -4.98 -11.64
N ALA A 453 -24.78 -5.79 -12.70
CA ALA A 453 -25.82 -6.77 -12.93
C ALA A 453 -25.18 -8.06 -13.43
N ALA A 454 -25.67 -9.19 -12.97
CA ALA A 454 -25.28 -10.49 -13.49
C ALA A 454 -26.49 -11.41 -13.50
N GLY A 455 -26.56 -12.31 -14.46
CA GLY A 455 -27.62 -13.28 -14.52
C GLY A 455 -27.23 -14.47 -15.36
N GLY A 456 -27.82 -15.62 -15.06
CA GLY A 456 -27.46 -16.81 -15.80
C GLY A 456 -28.18 -18.06 -15.35
N LEU A 457 -27.82 -19.14 -15.99
CA LEU A 457 -28.29 -20.51 -15.72
C LEU A 457 -27.13 -21.36 -15.23
N ASN A 458 -27.37 -22.18 -14.25
CA ASN A 458 -26.42 -23.18 -13.81
C ASN A 458 -27.07 -24.58 -13.79
N PHE A 459 -26.27 -25.60 -14.01
CA PHE A 459 -26.67 -26.98 -13.93
C PHE A 459 -25.72 -27.75 -13.01
N ASP A 460 -26.24 -28.37 -11.96
CA ASP A 460 -25.51 -29.05 -10.89
C ASP A 460 -26.04 -30.45 -10.70
N ARG A 461 -25.28 -31.48 -11.11
CA ARG A 461 -25.77 -32.84 -11.03
C ARG A 461 -24.66 -33.90 -10.96
N SER A 462 -24.94 -34.95 -10.16
CA SER A 462 -24.15 -36.18 -10.13
C SER A 462 -24.85 -37.27 -10.94
N PHE A 463 -24.06 -38.03 -11.72
CA PHE A 463 -24.47 -39.20 -12.52
C PHE A 463 -23.58 -40.38 -12.16
N GLY A 464 -23.94 -41.11 -11.13
CA GLY A 464 -23.13 -42.22 -10.59
C GLY A 464 -21.78 -41.65 -10.08
N ASN A 465 -20.68 -42.07 -10.70
CA ASN A 465 -19.31 -41.59 -10.36
C ASN A 465 -18.93 -40.27 -11.00
N HIS A 466 -19.80 -39.71 -11.84
CA HIS A 466 -19.54 -38.44 -12.55
C HIS A 466 -20.29 -37.31 -11.88
N TYR A 467 -19.61 -36.22 -11.69
CA TYR A 467 -20.16 -34.95 -11.22
C TYR A 467 -19.98 -33.90 -12.32
N LEU A 468 -21.02 -33.12 -12.59
CA LEU A 468 -20.98 -32.03 -13.56
C LEU A 468 -21.65 -30.79 -12.96
N TYR A 469 -20.91 -29.70 -12.94
CA TYR A 469 -21.45 -28.37 -12.76
C TYR A 469 -21.12 -27.55 -14.00
N THR A 470 -22.10 -26.87 -14.59
CA THR A 470 -21.86 -25.93 -15.68
C THR A 470 -22.69 -24.68 -15.49
N GLN A 471 -22.17 -23.53 -15.92
CA GLN A 471 -22.78 -22.22 -15.77
C GLN A 471 -22.64 -21.41 -17.05
N LEU A 472 -23.73 -20.82 -17.50
CA LEU A 472 -23.78 -19.75 -18.49
C LEU A 472 -24.12 -18.46 -17.75
N LYS A 473 -23.30 -17.45 -17.90
CA LYS A 473 -23.42 -16.21 -17.14
C LYS A 473 -23.18 -15.00 -18.03
N TRP A 474 -23.99 -13.98 -17.86
CA TRP A 474 -23.78 -12.64 -18.34
C TRP A 474 -23.52 -11.72 -17.17
N ASP A 475 -22.46 -10.88 -17.26
CA ASP A 475 -22.11 -9.85 -16.29
C ASP A 475 -22.10 -8.48 -16.97
N TYR A 476 -22.60 -7.49 -16.28
CA TYR A 476 -22.54 -6.09 -16.67
C TYR A 476 -22.00 -5.24 -15.52
N ASP A 477 -21.06 -4.35 -15.80
CA ASP A 477 -20.48 -3.41 -14.86
C ASP A 477 -20.46 -2.03 -15.49
N TYR A 478 -21.18 -1.10 -14.88
CA TYR A 478 -21.16 0.32 -15.17
C TYR A 478 -20.50 1.04 -14.03
N GLN A 479 -19.49 1.86 -14.35
CA GLN A 479 -18.78 2.69 -13.39
C GLN A 479 -18.75 4.13 -13.91
N HIS A 480 -19.21 5.08 -13.10
CA HIS A 480 -19.07 6.50 -13.35
C HIS A 480 -18.09 7.07 -12.33
N LEU A 481 -17.01 7.68 -12.83
CA LEU A 481 -16.00 8.37 -12.04
C LEU A 481 -16.19 9.88 -12.17
N ASN A 482 -15.58 10.63 -11.26
CA ASN A 482 -15.59 12.09 -11.29
C ASN A 482 -15.04 12.63 -12.62
N GLY A 483 -15.76 13.55 -13.23
CA GLY A 483 -15.39 14.19 -14.52
C GLY A 483 -16.37 13.90 -15.66
N ASN A 484 -16.31 14.71 -16.70
CA ASN A 484 -17.14 14.57 -17.87
C ASN A 484 -16.71 13.35 -18.70
N ASN A 485 -17.69 12.52 -19.11
CA ASN A 485 -17.49 11.34 -19.97
C ASN A 485 -16.60 10.23 -19.37
N ASN A 486 -16.38 10.20 -18.08
CA ASN A 486 -15.61 9.15 -17.40
C ASN A 486 -16.49 7.95 -17.00
N SER A 487 -17.38 7.52 -17.87
CA SER A 487 -18.19 6.33 -17.65
C SER A 487 -17.56 5.13 -18.35
N ILE A 488 -17.39 4.04 -17.59
CA ILE A 488 -16.83 2.78 -18.08
C ILE A 488 -17.93 1.73 -18.08
N TYR A 489 -18.06 1.04 -19.20
CA TYR A 489 -19.00 -0.05 -19.38
C TYR A 489 -18.22 -1.33 -19.70
N ARG A 490 -18.46 -2.39 -18.95
CA ARG A 490 -17.89 -3.72 -19.22
C ARG A 490 -18.99 -4.76 -19.26
N GLN A 491 -18.83 -5.74 -20.11
CA GLN A 491 -19.70 -6.90 -20.22
C GLN A 491 -18.88 -8.16 -20.40
N ASN A 492 -19.31 -9.25 -19.78
CA ASN A 492 -18.74 -10.57 -19.96
C ASN A 492 -19.85 -11.56 -20.26
N TYR A 493 -19.63 -12.41 -21.23
CA TYR A 493 -20.40 -13.62 -21.50
C TYR A 493 -19.48 -14.78 -21.20
N SER A 494 -19.83 -15.61 -20.24
CA SER A 494 -18.98 -16.71 -19.77
C SER A 494 -19.72 -18.04 -19.79
N TRP A 495 -19.02 -19.05 -20.28
CA TRP A 495 -19.38 -20.45 -20.07
C TRP A 495 -18.28 -21.08 -19.24
N TRP A 496 -18.64 -21.59 -18.07
CA TRP A 496 -17.73 -22.29 -17.17
C TRP A 496 -18.29 -23.66 -16.82
N THR A 497 -17.44 -24.68 -16.88
CA THR A 497 -17.81 -26.07 -16.60
C THR A 497 -16.76 -26.71 -15.71
N HIS A 498 -17.22 -27.32 -14.65
CA HIS A 498 -16.45 -28.17 -13.75
C HIS A 498 -16.94 -29.61 -13.86
N TYR A 499 -16.02 -30.52 -14.12
CA TYR A 499 -16.28 -31.96 -14.20
C TYR A 499 -15.44 -32.72 -13.20
N GLY A 500 -16.05 -33.66 -12.46
CA GLY A 500 -15.37 -34.52 -11.51
C GLY A 500 -15.71 -36.03 -11.80
N TYR A 501 -14.70 -36.88 -11.77
CA TYR A 501 -14.87 -38.34 -11.83
C TYR A 501 -14.39 -38.97 -10.53
N GLN A 502 -15.31 -39.66 -9.82
CA GLN A 502 -15.10 -40.27 -8.50
C GLN A 502 -14.54 -39.33 -7.43
N GLY A 503 -14.58 -37.99 -7.63
CA GLY A 503 -13.91 -37.04 -6.79
C GLY A 503 -12.37 -37.15 -6.78
N LYS A 504 -11.80 -37.88 -7.75
CA LYS A 504 -10.37 -38.12 -7.93
C LYS A 504 -9.78 -37.28 -9.06
N TYR A 505 -10.44 -37.25 -10.21
CA TYR A 505 -10.02 -36.57 -11.41
C TYR A 505 -10.95 -35.39 -11.66
N LEU A 506 -10.42 -34.20 -11.75
CA LEU A 506 -11.15 -32.96 -11.92
C LEU A 506 -10.68 -32.26 -13.17
N ALA A 507 -11.61 -31.66 -13.92
CA ALA A 507 -11.29 -30.85 -15.08
C ALA A 507 -12.22 -29.64 -15.14
N GLU A 508 -11.69 -28.47 -15.50
CA GLU A 508 -12.46 -27.26 -15.68
C GLU A 508 -12.15 -26.59 -17.04
N LEU A 509 -13.18 -26.00 -17.62
CA LEU A 509 -13.12 -25.20 -18.82
C LEU A 509 -13.85 -23.88 -18.57
N ALA A 510 -13.18 -22.76 -18.83
CA ALA A 510 -13.78 -21.43 -18.87
C ALA A 510 -13.60 -20.81 -20.25
N LEU A 511 -14.71 -20.40 -20.87
CA LEU A 511 -14.71 -19.64 -22.14
C LEU A 511 -15.37 -18.30 -21.84
N VAL A 512 -14.59 -17.22 -21.91
CA VAL A 512 -15.05 -15.87 -21.56
C VAL A 512 -14.91 -14.94 -22.74
N TYR A 513 -16.00 -14.28 -23.11
CA TYR A 513 -16.03 -13.23 -24.14
C TYR A 513 -16.36 -11.91 -23.48
N SER A 514 -15.39 -11.00 -23.46
CA SER A 514 -15.43 -9.75 -22.71
C SER A 514 -15.45 -8.54 -23.64
N GLY A 515 -16.23 -7.52 -23.28
CA GLY A 515 -16.25 -6.21 -23.93
C GLY A 515 -16.02 -5.09 -22.93
N SER A 516 -15.27 -4.05 -23.36
CA SER A 516 -15.00 -2.85 -22.55
C SER A 516 -15.08 -1.59 -23.38
N SER A 517 -15.76 -0.56 -22.87
CA SER A 517 -15.80 0.76 -23.50
C SER A 517 -14.48 1.53 -23.41
N ARG A 518 -13.53 1.05 -22.60
CA ARG A 518 -12.18 1.64 -22.51
C ARG A 518 -11.34 1.36 -23.77
N LEU A 519 -11.72 0.37 -24.54
CA LEU A 519 -11.00 -0.06 -25.74
C LEU A 519 -11.62 0.55 -27.01
N ALA A 520 -10.79 0.71 -28.04
CA ALA A 520 -11.22 1.22 -29.31
C ALA A 520 -12.37 0.37 -29.92
N PRO A 521 -13.30 0.97 -30.67
CA PRO A 521 -14.51 0.30 -31.16
C PRO A 521 -14.27 -1.04 -31.83
N ASP A 522 -13.20 -1.18 -32.64
CA ASP A 522 -12.87 -2.37 -33.38
C ASP A 522 -12.20 -3.49 -32.57
N THR A 523 -11.67 -3.14 -31.37
CA THR A 523 -10.90 -4.07 -30.52
C THR A 523 -11.47 -4.23 -29.11
N LYS A 524 -12.66 -3.67 -28.85
CA LYS A 524 -13.30 -3.68 -27.53
C LYS A 524 -13.72 -5.07 -27.05
N TRP A 525 -13.84 -6.04 -27.95
CA TRP A 525 -14.25 -7.41 -27.61
C TRP A 525 -13.07 -8.38 -27.71
N SER A 526 -12.99 -9.30 -26.78
CA SER A 526 -11.93 -10.32 -26.77
C SER A 526 -12.39 -11.65 -26.19
N PHE A 527 -11.73 -12.74 -26.62
CA PHE A 527 -11.99 -14.08 -26.17
C PHE A 527 -10.83 -14.61 -25.29
N ALA A 528 -11.20 -15.23 -24.17
CA ALA A 528 -10.28 -15.71 -23.13
C ALA A 528 -10.62 -17.15 -22.73
N PRO A 529 -10.01 -18.18 -23.35
CA PRO A 529 -10.15 -19.57 -22.96
C PRO A 529 -9.20 -19.93 -21.83
N THR A 530 -9.69 -20.76 -20.88
CA THR A 530 -8.90 -21.31 -19.78
C THR A 530 -9.26 -22.76 -19.57
N VAL A 531 -8.26 -23.62 -19.39
CA VAL A 531 -8.40 -25.02 -19.05
C VAL A 531 -7.61 -25.34 -17.80
N SER A 532 -8.13 -26.22 -16.97
CA SER A 532 -7.42 -26.70 -15.79
C SER A 532 -7.82 -28.13 -15.43
N ALA A 533 -6.94 -28.82 -14.72
CA ALA A 533 -7.17 -30.16 -14.25
C ALA A 533 -6.55 -30.36 -12.86
N ALA A 534 -7.13 -31.27 -12.08
CA ALA A 534 -6.54 -31.72 -10.84
C ALA A 534 -6.74 -33.21 -10.62
N TRP A 535 -5.80 -33.79 -9.86
CA TRP A 535 -5.82 -35.20 -9.47
C TRP A 535 -5.67 -35.31 -7.95
N VAL A 536 -6.70 -35.82 -7.30
CA VAL A 536 -6.71 -36.10 -5.86
C VAL A 536 -6.07 -37.47 -5.64
N ALA A 537 -4.74 -37.50 -5.60
CA ALA A 537 -3.94 -38.70 -5.57
C ALA A 537 -4.16 -39.52 -4.28
N SER A 538 -4.40 -38.83 -3.15
CA SER A 538 -4.66 -39.51 -1.86
C SER A 538 -5.91 -40.43 -1.88
N LYS A 539 -6.85 -40.24 -2.84
CA LYS A 539 -8.02 -41.12 -3.02
C LYS A 539 -7.72 -42.37 -3.84
N GLU A 540 -6.53 -42.51 -4.37
CA GLU A 540 -6.14 -43.71 -5.11
C GLU A 540 -5.88 -44.89 -4.18
N ASN A 541 -6.17 -46.10 -4.68
CA ASN A 541 -6.08 -47.32 -3.88
C ASN A 541 -4.66 -47.58 -3.33
N PHE A 542 -3.61 -47.08 -4.00
CA PHE A 542 -2.23 -47.25 -3.58
C PHE A 542 -1.78 -46.23 -2.54
N LEU A 543 -2.53 -45.13 -2.31
CA LEU A 543 -2.21 -44.08 -1.32
C LEU A 543 -3.21 -44.02 -0.16
N LYS A 544 -4.45 -44.50 -0.33
CA LYS A 544 -5.52 -44.33 0.65
C LYS A 544 -5.23 -44.90 2.05
N ASP A 545 -4.36 -45.92 2.13
CA ASP A 545 -4.00 -46.60 3.39
C ASP A 545 -2.63 -46.09 3.97
N VAL A 546 -2.05 -45.03 3.39
CA VAL A 546 -0.79 -44.47 3.86
C VAL A 546 -1.05 -43.57 5.08
N SER A 547 -0.68 -44.01 6.26
CA SER A 547 -1.08 -43.41 7.54
C SER A 547 -0.54 -41.98 7.82
N TRP A 548 0.50 -41.57 7.13
CA TRP A 548 1.07 -40.24 7.26
C TRP A 548 0.59 -39.23 6.20
N LEU A 549 -0.16 -39.71 5.19
CA LEU A 549 -0.65 -38.91 4.07
C LEU A 549 -2.18 -38.80 4.19
N ASP A 550 -2.68 -37.69 4.67
CA ASP A 550 -4.13 -37.47 4.84
C ASP A 550 -4.77 -36.93 3.56
N TYR A 551 -4.05 -36.07 2.84
CA TYR A 551 -4.52 -35.44 1.61
C TYR A 551 -3.34 -35.13 0.67
N LEU A 552 -3.54 -35.40 -0.63
CA LEU A 552 -2.60 -35.01 -1.68
C LEU A 552 -3.38 -34.80 -2.98
N LYS A 553 -3.24 -33.58 -3.52
CA LYS A 553 -3.82 -33.19 -4.81
C LYS A 553 -2.78 -32.48 -5.66
N PHE A 554 -2.65 -32.87 -6.90
CA PHE A 554 -1.91 -32.18 -7.93
C PHE A 554 -2.86 -31.38 -8.80
N ARG A 555 -2.44 -30.22 -9.27
CA ARG A 555 -3.25 -29.34 -10.12
C ARG A 555 -2.39 -28.65 -11.18
N ALA A 556 -3.00 -28.39 -12.34
CA ALA A 556 -2.40 -27.65 -13.43
C ALA A 556 -3.45 -26.79 -14.13
N SER A 557 -3.07 -25.57 -14.52
CA SER A 557 -3.93 -24.67 -15.28
C SER A 557 -3.16 -23.97 -16.38
N PHE A 558 -3.84 -23.68 -17.49
CA PHE A 558 -3.38 -22.82 -18.55
C PHE A 558 -4.53 -21.99 -19.09
N GLY A 559 -4.32 -20.68 -19.21
CA GLY A 559 -5.36 -19.80 -19.73
C GLY A 559 -4.81 -18.54 -20.37
N LYS A 560 -5.56 -18.04 -21.32
CA LYS A 560 -5.38 -16.70 -21.91
C LYS A 560 -6.34 -15.76 -21.19
N LEU A 561 -5.82 -14.72 -20.60
CA LEU A 561 -6.58 -13.61 -20.02
C LEU A 561 -6.30 -12.34 -20.80
N ASN A 562 -7.26 -11.43 -20.81
CA ASN A 562 -7.13 -10.13 -21.44
C ASN A 562 -7.28 -9.03 -20.39
N ALA A 563 -6.74 -7.84 -20.66
CA ALA A 563 -6.86 -6.69 -19.77
C ALA A 563 -7.16 -5.41 -20.57
N ASP A 564 -8.02 -4.56 -20.04
CA ASP A 564 -8.38 -3.27 -20.63
C ASP A 564 -7.62 -2.10 -19.98
N TYR A 565 -6.39 -2.35 -19.54
CA TYR A 565 -5.51 -1.31 -19.02
C TYR A 565 -5.13 -0.34 -20.13
N LEU A 566 -5.05 0.94 -19.79
CA LEU A 566 -4.66 2.01 -20.69
C LEU A 566 -3.34 2.63 -20.19
N PRO A 567 -2.60 3.31 -21.08
CA PRO A 567 -1.42 4.07 -20.68
C PRO A 567 -1.85 5.25 -19.79
N GLY A 568 -1.59 5.18 -18.50
CA GLY A 568 -2.03 6.17 -17.50
C GLY A 568 -3.47 5.93 -17.01
N ASP A 569 -3.65 5.87 -15.71
CA ASP A 569 -4.95 5.55 -15.09
C ASP A 569 -5.99 6.66 -15.25
N ASP A 570 -5.56 7.93 -15.38
CA ASP A 570 -6.40 9.12 -15.50
C ASP A 570 -6.76 9.48 -16.94
N MET A 571 -6.36 8.68 -17.92
CA MET A 571 -6.64 9.00 -19.31
C MET A 571 -8.13 8.92 -19.60
N ASN A 572 -8.63 10.00 -20.20
CA ASN A 572 -9.90 9.98 -20.89
C ASN A 572 -9.88 8.81 -21.89
N ILE A 573 -10.88 7.92 -21.81
CA ILE A 573 -10.93 6.66 -22.57
C ILE A 573 -10.77 6.83 -24.10
N TRP A 574 -10.96 8.02 -24.62
CA TRP A 574 -10.83 8.35 -26.06
C TRP A 574 -9.42 8.77 -26.47
N THR A 575 -8.55 9.13 -25.53
CA THR A 575 -7.31 9.89 -25.81
C THR A 575 -6.27 9.09 -26.59
N TYR A 576 -6.21 7.78 -26.42
CA TYR A 576 -5.17 6.98 -27.08
C TYR A 576 -5.48 6.63 -28.55
N TYR A 577 -6.76 6.61 -28.98
CA TYR A 577 -7.12 6.28 -30.36
C TYR A 577 -7.80 7.42 -31.15
N THR A 578 -8.02 8.56 -30.48
CA THR A 578 -8.45 9.79 -31.16
C THR A 578 -7.33 10.83 -31.13
N GLN A 579 -7.16 11.57 -32.23
CA GLN A 579 -6.15 12.62 -32.32
C GLN A 579 -6.51 13.76 -31.35
N SER A 580 -5.57 14.09 -30.45
CA SER A 580 -5.71 15.24 -29.57
C SER A 580 -5.06 16.50 -30.16
N TYR A 581 -5.65 17.65 -29.82
CA TYR A 581 -5.12 18.97 -30.20
C TYR A 581 -5.00 19.79 -28.92
N SER A 582 -3.86 20.46 -28.73
CA SER A 582 -3.64 21.42 -27.68
C SER A 582 -3.89 22.83 -28.21
N ILE A 583 -4.86 23.51 -27.60
CA ILE A 583 -5.16 24.91 -27.94
C ILE A 583 -4.60 25.76 -26.81
N SER A 584 -3.56 26.52 -27.10
CA SER A 584 -2.92 27.41 -26.13
C SER A 584 -3.20 28.88 -26.49
N GLY A 585 -3.88 29.59 -25.63
CA GLY A 585 -4.00 31.06 -25.72
C GLY A 585 -2.74 31.80 -25.27
N ALA A 586 -1.81 31.11 -24.60
CA ALA A 586 -0.60 31.69 -24.03
C ALA A 586 0.68 31.52 -24.87
N SER A 587 0.67 30.56 -25.82
CA SER A 587 1.77 30.40 -26.78
C SER A 587 1.41 31.12 -28.06
N ALA A 588 1.97 32.30 -28.21
CA ALA A 588 1.63 33.17 -29.30
C ALA A 588 2.74 33.20 -30.38
N TYR A 589 2.37 33.22 -31.63
CA TYR A 589 3.28 33.65 -32.69
C TYR A 589 3.13 35.15 -32.86
N TYR A 590 4.27 35.87 -32.87
CA TYR A 590 4.33 37.28 -33.16
C TYR A 590 4.69 37.41 -34.66
N PHE A 591 3.77 37.93 -35.45
CA PHE A 591 3.99 38.02 -36.88
C PHE A 591 4.68 39.31 -37.33
N VAL A 592 4.74 40.32 -36.45
CA VAL A 592 5.26 41.64 -36.80
C VAL A 592 6.32 42.16 -35.84
N ASP A 593 6.08 42.23 -34.55
CA ASP A 593 7.03 42.71 -33.53
C ASP A 593 6.76 42.04 -32.18
N ALA A 594 7.79 41.47 -31.59
CA ALA A 594 7.74 40.85 -30.30
C ALA A 594 7.33 41.79 -29.14
N THR A 595 7.28 43.05 -29.35
CA THR A 595 6.90 44.10 -28.40
C THR A 595 5.46 44.58 -28.53
N ALA A 596 4.75 44.24 -29.59
CA ALA A 596 3.36 44.65 -29.82
C ALA A 596 2.40 43.68 -29.15
N ALA A 597 1.90 44.01 -27.95
CA ALA A 597 0.95 43.17 -27.18
C ALA A 597 -0.41 42.90 -27.89
N GLN A 598 -0.61 43.43 -29.12
CA GLN A 598 -1.89 43.32 -29.81
C GLN A 598 -1.96 42.20 -30.88
N ASP A 599 -0.82 41.59 -31.28
CA ASP A 599 -0.77 40.59 -32.32
C ASP A 599 -0.48 39.17 -31.80
N ILE A 600 -1.13 38.81 -30.69
CA ILE A 600 -1.01 37.50 -30.07
C ILE A 600 -2.06 36.57 -30.69
N TYR A 601 -1.64 35.63 -31.50
CA TYR A 601 -2.52 34.60 -32.07
C TYR A 601 -2.37 33.30 -31.25
N GLY A 602 -3.48 32.81 -30.73
CA GLY A 602 -3.50 31.50 -30.11
C GLY A 602 -3.05 30.40 -31.07
N THR A 603 -2.25 29.47 -30.57
CA THR A 603 -1.75 28.35 -31.38
C THR A 603 -2.55 27.11 -31.12
N THR A 604 -2.86 26.36 -32.16
CA THR A 604 -3.35 24.99 -32.10
C THR A 604 -2.21 24.08 -32.52
N THR A 605 -1.74 23.25 -31.63
CA THR A 605 -0.70 22.27 -31.90
C THR A 605 -1.27 20.85 -31.81
N LEU A 606 -0.72 19.94 -32.63
CA LEU A 606 -0.99 18.52 -32.41
C LEU A 606 -0.49 18.10 -31.05
N GLY A 607 -1.34 17.43 -30.29
CA GLY A 607 -0.95 16.72 -29.08
C GLY A 607 -0.22 15.42 -29.40
N THR A 608 -0.26 14.47 -28.49
CA THR A 608 0.25 13.11 -28.75
C THR A 608 -0.51 12.48 -29.92
N MET A 609 0.21 11.83 -30.83
CA MET A 609 -0.42 11.09 -31.93
C MET A 609 -1.37 10.03 -31.43
N SER A 610 -2.46 9.81 -32.13
CA SER A 610 -3.32 8.66 -31.89
C SER A 610 -2.62 7.34 -32.25
N THR A 611 -2.90 6.31 -31.47
CA THR A 611 -2.38 4.95 -31.73
C THR A 611 -3.00 4.37 -33.01
N VAL A 612 -2.15 3.88 -33.88
CA VAL A 612 -2.58 3.13 -35.08
C VAL A 612 -2.85 1.69 -34.69
N ALA A 613 -4.02 1.17 -35.04
CA ALA A 613 -4.46 -0.21 -34.73
C ALA A 613 -4.31 -0.58 -33.23
N PRO A 614 -4.97 0.18 -32.34
CA PRO A 614 -4.88 -0.10 -30.91
C PRO A 614 -5.41 -1.50 -30.57
N SER A 615 -4.75 -2.18 -29.64
CA SER A 615 -5.12 -3.49 -29.13
C SER A 615 -5.29 -3.43 -27.60
N HIS A 616 -5.46 -4.57 -26.96
CA HIS A 616 -5.51 -4.72 -25.51
C HIS A 616 -4.42 -5.67 -25.03
N GLU A 617 -3.99 -5.48 -23.80
CA GLU A 617 -2.99 -6.35 -23.15
C GLU A 617 -3.52 -7.77 -22.99
N LYS A 618 -2.65 -8.77 -23.20
CA LYS A 618 -2.96 -10.21 -23.11
C LYS A 618 -1.95 -10.91 -22.20
N ALA A 619 -2.41 -11.93 -21.48
CA ALA A 619 -1.61 -12.73 -20.58
C ALA A 619 -1.87 -14.22 -20.81
N ASN A 620 -0.83 -14.97 -21.18
CA ASN A 620 -0.86 -16.43 -21.17
C ASN A 620 -0.29 -16.91 -19.84
N LYS A 621 -1.14 -17.47 -18.98
CA LYS A 621 -0.76 -17.93 -17.64
C LYS A 621 -0.72 -19.43 -17.57
N PHE A 622 0.40 -19.97 -17.09
CA PHE A 622 0.59 -21.39 -16.77
C PHE A 622 0.85 -21.53 -15.28
N ASN A 623 0.22 -22.50 -14.65
CA ASN A 623 0.43 -22.84 -13.24
C ASN A 623 0.43 -24.36 -13.07
N VAL A 624 1.34 -24.87 -12.24
CA VAL A 624 1.34 -26.26 -11.77
C VAL A 624 1.69 -26.26 -10.30
N GLY A 625 0.96 -27.06 -9.53
CA GLY A 625 1.16 -27.10 -8.09
C GLY A 625 0.58 -28.33 -7.44
N PHE A 626 0.77 -28.39 -6.12
CA PHE A 626 0.14 -29.42 -5.29
C PHE A 626 -0.29 -28.85 -3.94
N ASP A 627 -1.31 -29.50 -3.38
CA ASP A 627 -1.80 -29.27 -2.03
C ASP A 627 -1.68 -30.59 -1.27
N ALA A 628 -1.15 -30.57 -0.04
CA ALA A 628 -0.97 -31.76 0.78
C ALA A 628 -1.29 -31.50 2.25
N THR A 629 -1.85 -32.50 2.94
CA THR A 629 -1.93 -32.57 4.40
C THR A 629 -1.21 -33.84 4.86
N LEU A 630 -0.22 -33.69 5.72
CA LEU A 630 0.58 -34.78 6.25
C LEU A 630 0.45 -34.84 7.79
N PHE A 631 0.58 -36.04 8.34
CA PHE A 631 0.65 -36.24 9.81
C PHE A 631 -0.51 -35.61 10.59
N LYS A 632 -1.68 -35.48 9.98
CA LYS A 632 -2.92 -34.88 10.54
C LYS A 632 -2.77 -33.44 11.05
N GLY A 633 -1.89 -32.66 10.49
CA GLY A 633 -1.71 -31.27 10.93
C GLY A 633 -0.76 -30.43 10.11
N LEU A 634 0.07 -31.04 9.24
CA LEU A 634 1.01 -30.33 8.39
C LEU A 634 0.40 -30.10 7.00
N ASN A 635 -0.01 -28.88 6.71
CA ASN A 635 -0.54 -28.46 5.43
C ASN A 635 0.56 -27.82 4.57
N ILE A 636 0.65 -28.20 3.31
CA ILE A 636 1.63 -27.68 2.36
C ILE A 636 0.88 -27.28 1.09
N GLU A 637 1.16 -26.10 0.60
CA GLU A 637 0.75 -25.61 -0.72
C GLU A 637 2.00 -25.17 -1.49
N PHE A 638 2.12 -25.61 -2.74
CA PHE A 638 3.22 -25.23 -3.62
C PHE A 638 2.73 -25.00 -5.03
N ASP A 639 3.18 -23.91 -5.65
CA ASP A 639 2.91 -23.56 -7.03
C ASP A 639 4.20 -23.13 -7.73
N TYR A 640 4.38 -23.60 -8.97
CA TYR A 640 5.22 -22.98 -9.96
C TYR A 640 4.35 -22.28 -10.99
N PHE A 641 4.67 -21.04 -11.32
CA PHE A 641 3.90 -20.27 -12.28
C PHE A 641 4.79 -19.62 -13.34
N ARG A 642 4.21 -19.48 -14.55
CA ARG A 642 4.74 -18.68 -15.64
C ARG A 642 3.64 -17.84 -16.26
N ASN A 643 3.95 -16.56 -16.50
CA ASN A 643 3.05 -15.60 -17.11
C ASN A 643 3.79 -14.91 -18.25
N HIS A 644 3.26 -15.05 -19.47
CA HIS A 644 3.76 -14.38 -20.66
C HIS A 644 2.75 -13.30 -21.05
N ARG A 645 3.15 -12.03 -20.92
CA ARG A 645 2.33 -10.88 -21.27
C ARG A 645 2.81 -10.22 -22.52
N TYR A 646 1.89 -9.86 -23.39
CA TYR A 646 2.18 -9.25 -24.68
C TYR A 646 1.08 -8.27 -25.08
N ASP A 647 1.33 -7.48 -26.13
CA ASP A 647 0.50 -6.35 -26.53
C ASP A 647 0.32 -5.33 -25.37
N ILE A 648 1.33 -5.22 -24.51
CA ILE A 648 1.33 -4.26 -23.41
C ILE A 648 1.54 -2.87 -23.97
N TRP A 649 0.82 -1.90 -23.42
CA TRP A 649 1.01 -0.50 -23.76
C TRP A 649 2.38 -0.01 -23.30
N CYS A 650 3.13 0.60 -24.22
CA CYS A 650 4.40 1.27 -23.95
C CYS A 650 4.54 2.53 -24.80
N SER A 651 5.53 3.37 -24.48
CA SER A 651 5.84 4.56 -25.29
C SER A 651 6.29 4.14 -26.68
N GLY A 652 5.76 4.76 -27.70
CA GLY A 652 6.19 4.57 -29.09
C GLY A 652 7.45 5.36 -29.46
N ALA A 653 8.12 6.02 -28.54
CA ALA A 653 9.29 6.86 -28.81
C ALA A 653 10.41 6.11 -29.56
N GLY A 654 10.58 4.81 -29.32
CA GLY A 654 11.54 3.99 -30.05
C GLY A 654 11.20 3.73 -31.51
N ALA A 655 9.92 3.89 -31.89
CA ALA A 655 9.45 3.70 -33.26
C ALA A 655 9.27 5.01 -34.04
N TYR A 656 9.26 6.16 -33.36
CA TYR A 656 9.00 7.47 -33.91
C TYR A 656 10.13 8.45 -33.59
N THR A 657 10.67 9.09 -34.62
CA THR A 657 11.72 10.11 -34.40
C THR A 657 11.15 11.41 -33.87
N ALA A 658 11.91 12.13 -33.02
CA ALA A 658 11.54 13.46 -32.53
C ALA A 658 11.33 14.50 -33.66
N LEU A 659 11.83 14.23 -34.85
CA LEU A 659 11.64 15.10 -36.02
C LEU A 659 10.17 15.24 -36.47
N ILE A 660 9.26 14.36 -36.01
CA ILE A 660 7.82 14.48 -36.30
C ILE A 660 7.19 15.72 -35.66
N GLY A 661 7.87 16.34 -34.64
CA GLY A 661 7.46 17.62 -34.03
C GLY A 661 6.31 17.53 -33.03
N PHE A 662 5.85 16.34 -32.67
CA PHE A 662 4.82 16.11 -31.64
C PHE A 662 5.08 14.81 -30.90
N GLY A 663 4.34 14.57 -29.78
CA GLY A 663 4.54 13.40 -28.92
C GLY A 663 4.27 12.09 -29.66
N ALA A 664 5.19 11.12 -29.54
CA ALA A 664 5.01 9.79 -30.09
C ALA A 664 3.75 9.12 -29.50
N PRO A 665 3.00 8.33 -30.29
CA PRO A 665 1.84 7.62 -29.80
C PRO A 665 2.25 6.51 -28.82
N TYR A 666 1.30 6.05 -28.03
CA TYR A 666 1.44 4.77 -27.36
C TYR A 666 1.29 3.62 -28.35
N VAL A 667 2.01 2.53 -28.12
CA VAL A 667 1.98 1.32 -28.96
C VAL A 667 1.76 0.08 -28.11
N ASN A 668 1.10 -0.93 -28.68
CA ASN A 668 0.91 -2.24 -28.05
C ASN A 668 2.05 -3.19 -28.44
N ALA A 669 3.29 -2.84 -28.11
CA ALA A 669 4.48 -3.61 -28.45
C ALA A 669 5.14 -4.28 -27.24
N GLY A 670 4.75 -3.91 -26.02
CA GLY A 670 5.38 -4.41 -24.80
C GLY A 670 5.18 -5.91 -24.60
N VAL A 671 6.27 -6.61 -24.22
CA VAL A 671 6.27 -8.02 -23.90
C VAL A 671 7.08 -8.24 -22.62
N VAL A 672 6.48 -8.92 -21.63
CA VAL A 672 7.09 -9.24 -20.35
C VAL A 672 6.87 -10.71 -20.02
N ASP A 673 7.94 -11.41 -19.68
CA ASP A 673 7.89 -12.74 -19.07
C ASP A 673 8.04 -12.62 -17.56
N GLN A 674 7.19 -13.34 -16.82
CA GLN A 674 7.30 -13.53 -15.39
C GLN A 674 7.31 -15.03 -15.08
N ASN A 675 8.15 -15.46 -14.14
CA ASN A 675 8.13 -16.81 -13.58
C ASN A 675 8.45 -16.76 -12.09
N GLY A 676 8.00 -17.77 -11.37
CA GLY A 676 8.24 -17.83 -9.93
C GLY A 676 7.64 -19.04 -9.26
N ILE A 677 7.76 -19.03 -7.95
CA ILE A 677 7.20 -20.04 -7.05
C ILE A 677 6.45 -19.38 -5.92
N ASP A 678 5.36 -20.01 -5.49
CA ASP A 678 4.68 -19.74 -4.23
C ASP A 678 4.73 -21.00 -3.38
N ALA A 679 5.01 -20.87 -2.09
CA ALA A 679 4.97 -21.98 -1.15
C ALA A 679 4.38 -21.53 0.18
N SER A 680 3.57 -22.35 0.80
CA SER A 680 3.19 -22.22 2.20
C SER A 680 3.29 -23.56 2.93
N ILE A 681 3.56 -23.45 4.21
CA ILE A 681 3.58 -24.57 5.15
C ILE A 681 2.93 -24.10 6.44
N ASP A 682 1.93 -24.86 6.92
CA ASP A 682 1.21 -24.59 8.15
C ASP A 682 1.05 -25.88 8.95
N PHE A 683 1.48 -25.85 10.19
CA PHE A 683 1.40 -26.97 11.12
C PHE A 683 0.60 -26.58 12.35
N THR A 684 -0.45 -27.31 12.64
CA THR A 684 -1.23 -27.18 13.87
C THR A 684 -1.37 -28.55 14.53
N HIS A 685 -0.94 -28.66 15.77
CA HIS A 685 -1.07 -29.90 16.50
C HIS A 685 -1.30 -29.65 18.00
N SER A 686 -2.19 -30.46 18.60
CA SER A 686 -2.48 -30.42 20.02
C SER A 686 -1.82 -31.59 20.76
N PHE A 687 -0.98 -31.27 21.74
CA PHE A 687 -0.31 -32.20 22.65
C PHE A 687 -1.02 -32.13 24.01
N GLY A 688 -2.16 -32.82 24.16
CA GLY A 688 -3.02 -32.68 25.31
C GLY A 688 -3.63 -31.28 25.40
N ASP A 689 -3.36 -30.55 26.48
CA ASP A 689 -3.85 -29.17 26.67
C ASP A 689 -3.03 -28.09 25.94
N LEU A 690 -1.90 -28.47 25.34
CA LEU A 690 -1.03 -27.57 24.60
C LEU A 690 -1.29 -27.68 23.10
N THR A 691 -1.75 -26.62 22.47
CA THR A 691 -1.87 -26.50 21.02
C THR A 691 -0.72 -25.62 20.49
N VAL A 692 -0.02 -26.09 19.46
CA VAL A 692 1.09 -25.36 18.80
C VAL A 692 0.70 -25.10 17.36
N ASN A 693 0.93 -23.86 16.91
CA ASN A 693 0.73 -23.41 15.53
C ASN A 693 2.04 -22.85 14.99
N LEU A 694 2.53 -23.41 13.89
CA LEU A 694 3.74 -22.94 13.20
C LEU A 694 3.41 -22.84 11.72
N GLY A 695 3.81 -21.78 11.09
CA GLY A 695 3.61 -21.70 9.63
C GLY A 695 4.40 -20.58 8.98
N GLY A 696 4.34 -20.58 7.66
CA GLY A 696 4.98 -19.56 6.86
C GLY A 696 4.62 -19.67 5.40
N ASN A 697 4.84 -18.59 4.68
CA ASN A 697 4.64 -18.53 3.24
C ASN A 697 5.80 -17.78 2.58
N MET A 698 6.02 -18.07 1.31
CA MET A 698 7.05 -17.44 0.51
C MET A 698 6.58 -17.29 -0.94
N THR A 699 6.84 -16.14 -1.52
CA THR A 699 6.67 -15.87 -2.95
C THR A 699 7.99 -15.35 -3.52
N LEU A 700 8.51 -16.01 -4.54
CA LEU A 700 9.64 -15.55 -5.32
C LEU A 700 9.19 -15.37 -6.76
N ALA A 701 9.17 -14.12 -7.24
CA ALA A 701 8.74 -13.76 -8.59
C ALA A 701 9.82 -12.96 -9.31
N LYS A 702 10.19 -13.40 -10.51
CA LYS A 702 11.16 -12.73 -11.37
C LYS A 702 10.51 -12.33 -12.67
N THR A 703 10.83 -11.15 -13.15
CA THR A 703 10.36 -10.62 -14.42
C THR A 703 11.50 -10.41 -15.39
N LYS A 704 11.18 -10.40 -16.68
CA LYS A 704 12.11 -10.07 -17.75
C LYS A 704 11.36 -9.31 -18.84
N ILE A 705 11.78 -8.09 -19.14
CA ILE A 705 11.32 -7.32 -20.28
C ILE A 705 11.84 -8.01 -21.55
N LYS A 706 10.94 -8.43 -22.43
CA LYS A 706 11.29 -9.01 -23.72
C LYS A 706 11.26 -7.99 -24.84
N ASP A 707 10.33 -7.06 -24.74
CA ASP A 707 10.16 -5.93 -25.63
C ASP A 707 9.47 -4.79 -24.87
N MET A 708 9.83 -3.57 -25.14
CA MET A 708 9.18 -2.36 -24.63
C MET A 708 9.20 -1.21 -25.64
N ALA A 709 9.38 -1.52 -26.93
CA ALA A 709 9.61 -0.56 -28.00
C ALA A 709 10.74 0.44 -27.66
N GLU A 710 11.81 -0.06 -27.08
CA GLU A 710 12.93 0.76 -26.61
C GLU A 710 13.66 1.43 -27.78
N GLU A 711 14.02 2.71 -27.62
CA GLU A 711 14.88 3.39 -28.57
C GLU A 711 16.23 2.68 -28.69
N PRO A 712 16.80 2.58 -29.89
CA PRO A 712 18.16 2.10 -30.05
C PRO A 712 19.12 2.88 -29.18
N ARG A 713 19.85 2.20 -28.30
CA ARG A 713 20.81 2.81 -27.38
C ARG A 713 22.17 2.88 -28.03
N ALA A 714 22.93 3.92 -27.67
CA ALA A 714 24.31 4.07 -28.16
C ALA A 714 25.23 2.96 -27.59
N TYR A 715 24.96 2.49 -26.38
CA TYR A 715 25.77 1.51 -25.67
C TYR A 715 24.89 0.42 -25.05
N ASP A 716 25.38 -0.81 -25.02
CA ASP A 716 24.65 -1.98 -24.52
C ASP A 716 24.31 -1.90 -23.03
N ASN A 717 25.11 -1.20 -22.22
CA ASN A 717 24.88 -0.99 -20.80
C ASN A 717 23.61 -0.18 -20.50
N LEU A 718 23.12 0.59 -21.44
CA LEU A 718 21.89 1.40 -21.31
C LEU A 718 20.61 0.63 -21.66
N VAL A 719 20.74 -0.58 -22.25
CA VAL A 719 19.61 -1.37 -22.71
C VAL A 719 18.81 -1.90 -21.52
N GLN A 720 17.53 -1.57 -21.45
CA GLN A 720 16.60 -2.05 -20.44
C GLN A 720 15.94 -3.37 -20.81
N THR A 721 15.73 -3.60 -22.09
CA THR A 721 15.26 -4.88 -22.63
C THR A 721 16.18 -6.02 -22.19
N GLY A 722 15.59 -7.11 -21.70
CA GLY A 722 16.34 -8.23 -21.14
C GLY A 722 16.52 -8.17 -19.61
N ASN A 723 16.20 -7.05 -18.95
CA ASN A 723 16.30 -6.84 -17.52
C ASN A 723 14.92 -6.97 -16.83
N PRO A 724 14.88 -7.11 -15.47
CA PRO A 724 13.64 -7.11 -14.71
C PRO A 724 12.89 -5.77 -14.81
N LEU A 725 11.57 -5.82 -14.61
CA LEU A 725 10.72 -4.62 -14.51
C LEU A 725 11.21 -3.68 -13.40
N ASN A 726 11.18 -2.37 -13.70
CA ASN A 726 11.51 -1.31 -12.76
C ASN A 726 12.90 -1.44 -12.11
N SER A 727 13.87 -2.05 -12.81
CA SER A 727 15.28 -2.05 -12.39
C SER A 727 15.83 -0.62 -12.35
N ILE A 728 16.70 -0.36 -11.38
CA ILE A 728 17.35 0.95 -11.24
C ILE A 728 18.56 1.01 -12.16
N TYR A 729 18.66 2.07 -12.98
CA TYR A 729 19.81 2.42 -13.80
C TYR A 729 20.50 3.66 -13.24
N GLY A 730 21.82 3.58 -13.07
CA GLY A 730 22.60 4.66 -12.51
C GLY A 730 24.09 4.45 -12.71
N LEU A 731 24.90 5.42 -12.27
CA LEU A 731 26.36 5.36 -12.34
C LEU A 731 26.92 4.41 -11.29
N LEU A 732 28.04 3.76 -11.61
CA LEU A 732 28.81 2.98 -10.63
C LEU A 732 29.78 3.93 -9.91
N ALA A 733 29.63 4.06 -8.60
CA ALA A 733 30.56 4.81 -7.76
C ALA A 733 31.74 3.93 -7.36
N GLU A 734 32.96 4.50 -7.44
CA GLU A 734 34.21 3.87 -7.02
C GLU A 734 34.75 4.41 -5.67
N GLY A 735 33.96 5.28 -5.02
CA GLY A 735 34.29 5.97 -3.79
C GLY A 735 34.29 7.48 -3.96
N LEU A 736 35.09 8.18 -3.18
CA LEU A 736 35.23 9.64 -3.22
C LEU A 736 36.63 10.03 -3.64
N PHE A 737 36.77 11.12 -4.38
CA PHE A 737 38.08 11.70 -4.68
C PHE A 737 38.74 12.22 -3.41
N THR A 738 40.03 11.89 -3.22
CA THR A 738 40.80 12.30 -2.03
C THR A 738 41.73 13.46 -2.30
N SER A 739 42.04 13.73 -3.55
CA SER A 739 43.00 14.81 -3.95
C SER A 739 42.70 15.33 -5.35
N GLN A 740 43.21 16.55 -5.65
CA GLN A 740 43.16 17.12 -6.98
C GLN A 740 43.95 16.30 -7.99
N ALA A 741 45.09 15.75 -7.59
CA ALA A 741 45.90 14.90 -8.46
C ALA A 741 45.15 13.62 -8.93
N GLU A 742 44.31 13.04 -8.06
CA GLU A 742 43.44 11.94 -8.43
C GLU A 742 42.37 12.36 -9.44
N ILE A 743 41.78 13.57 -9.26
CA ILE A 743 40.80 14.11 -10.19
C ILE A 743 41.42 14.35 -11.57
N ASP A 744 42.61 14.92 -11.60
CA ASP A 744 43.33 15.26 -12.85
C ASP A 744 43.74 14.01 -13.63
N ALA A 745 43.92 12.88 -12.95
CA ALA A 745 44.30 11.59 -13.53
C ALA A 745 43.08 10.70 -13.91
N ALA A 746 41.89 11.03 -13.45
CA ALA A 746 40.66 10.22 -13.69
C ALA A 746 39.96 10.65 -14.99
N PRO A 747 39.08 9.81 -15.58
CA PRO A 747 38.16 10.22 -16.63
C PRO A 747 37.35 11.45 -16.20
N ARG A 748 37.15 12.39 -17.12
CA ARG A 748 36.48 13.63 -16.82
C ARG A 748 34.98 13.42 -16.57
N GLN A 749 34.52 13.74 -15.37
CA GLN A 749 33.10 13.77 -15.05
C GLN A 749 32.44 15.04 -15.58
N THR A 750 31.34 14.93 -16.31
CA THR A 750 30.76 16.02 -17.10
C THR A 750 29.61 16.76 -16.41
N PHE A 751 29.11 16.26 -15.26
CA PHE A 751 27.90 16.75 -14.59
C PHE A 751 28.09 18.13 -13.93
N SER A 752 29.22 18.35 -13.27
CA SER A 752 29.65 19.63 -12.69
C SER A 752 31.16 19.61 -12.41
N ALA A 753 31.73 20.72 -12.00
CA ALA A 753 33.12 20.77 -11.53
C ALA A 753 33.30 19.88 -10.30
N VAL A 754 34.31 19.02 -10.34
CA VAL A 754 34.61 18.05 -9.30
C VAL A 754 35.73 18.56 -8.36
N ARG A 755 35.62 18.25 -7.08
CA ARG A 755 36.56 18.60 -6.03
C ARG A 755 36.84 17.41 -5.11
N PRO A 756 37.92 17.40 -4.33
CA PRO A 756 38.14 16.38 -3.30
C PRO A 756 36.90 16.23 -2.39
N GLY A 757 36.53 14.99 -2.10
CA GLY A 757 35.31 14.65 -1.38
C GLY A 757 34.06 14.48 -2.26
N ASP A 758 34.16 14.73 -3.57
CA ASP A 758 33.08 14.44 -4.50
C ASP A 758 33.09 12.97 -4.94
N ILE A 759 31.95 12.45 -5.35
CA ILE A 759 31.79 11.06 -5.78
C ILE A 759 32.56 10.84 -7.08
N LYS A 760 33.38 9.79 -7.08
CA LYS A 760 34.09 9.28 -8.26
C LYS A 760 33.27 8.18 -8.90
N TYR A 761 32.99 8.34 -10.18
CA TYR A 761 32.23 7.37 -10.97
C TYR A 761 33.10 6.65 -11.98
N LYS A 762 32.71 5.43 -12.30
CA LYS A 762 33.38 4.59 -13.30
C LYS A 762 32.97 5.04 -14.70
N ASP A 763 33.97 5.19 -15.58
CA ASP A 763 33.79 5.22 -17.03
C ASP A 763 33.51 3.78 -17.50
N VAL A 764 32.26 3.52 -17.92
CA VAL A 764 31.81 2.14 -18.26
C VAL A 764 32.03 1.82 -19.73
N ASN A 765 31.95 2.83 -20.58
CA ASN A 765 32.06 2.69 -22.02
C ASN A 765 33.50 2.95 -22.53
N ASP A 766 34.45 3.28 -21.61
CA ASP A 766 35.86 3.53 -21.85
C ASP A 766 36.13 4.66 -22.89
N ASP A 767 35.27 5.70 -22.94
CA ASP A 767 35.43 6.81 -23.87
C ASP A 767 36.23 8.01 -23.26
N GLY A 768 36.65 7.90 -21.99
CA GLY A 768 37.44 8.92 -21.28
C GLY A 768 36.58 10.00 -20.64
N LEU A 769 35.27 9.89 -20.72
CA LEU A 769 34.30 10.78 -20.09
C LEU A 769 33.42 9.96 -19.13
N VAL A 770 32.90 10.59 -18.09
CA VAL A 770 31.80 10.04 -17.29
C VAL A 770 30.57 10.90 -17.51
N ASP A 771 29.55 10.33 -18.12
CA ASP A 771 28.32 11.02 -18.45
C ASP A 771 27.07 10.10 -18.33
N ALA A 772 25.98 10.47 -18.98
CA ALA A 772 24.74 9.68 -18.96
C ALA A 772 24.86 8.31 -19.68
N ASN A 773 25.92 8.14 -20.52
CA ASN A 773 26.16 6.90 -21.26
C ASN A 773 26.82 5.80 -20.39
N ASP A 774 27.31 6.16 -19.20
CA ASP A 774 27.94 5.23 -18.24
C ASP A 774 26.95 4.57 -17.28
N LYS A 775 25.68 4.89 -17.41
CA LYS A 775 24.66 4.27 -16.57
C LYS A 775 24.52 2.79 -16.85
N VAL A 776 24.44 2.00 -15.80
CA VAL A 776 24.22 0.55 -15.84
C VAL A 776 23.06 0.20 -14.91
N LYS A 777 22.58 -1.01 -15.01
CA LYS A 777 21.66 -1.54 -13.99
C LYS A 777 22.41 -1.72 -12.67
N ILE A 778 22.01 -0.96 -11.63
CA ILE A 778 22.67 -0.97 -10.31
C ILE A 778 21.84 -1.65 -9.22
N GLY A 779 20.53 -1.82 -9.39
CA GLY A 779 19.67 -2.35 -8.32
C GLY A 779 18.45 -3.11 -8.78
N TYR A 780 17.76 -3.68 -7.80
CA TYR A 780 16.45 -4.29 -7.94
C TYR A 780 15.36 -3.22 -8.09
N SER A 781 14.12 -3.64 -8.33
CA SER A 781 12.98 -2.75 -8.38
C SER A 781 12.82 -1.96 -7.08
N VAL A 782 12.39 -0.70 -7.20
CA VAL A 782 11.94 0.16 -6.08
C VAL A 782 10.45 0.04 -5.80
N THR A 783 9.69 -0.63 -6.69
CA THR A 783 8.22 -0.69 -6.64
C THR A 783 7.74 -1.91 -5.86
N ALA A 784 8.31 -3.09 -6.14
CA ALA A 784 7.96 -4.32 -5.44
C ALA A 784 9.16 -5.25 -5.32
N PRO A 785 9.30 -5.98 -4.20
CA PRO A 785 10.37 -6.95 -4.01
C PRO A 785 10.18 -8.19 -4.90
N GLU A 786 11.28 -8.84 -5.29
CA GLU A 786 11.24 -10.15 -5.95
C GLU A 786 10.97 -11.29 -4.96
N LEU A 787 11.43 -11.15 -3.71
CA LEU A 787 11.23 -12.13 -2.64
C LEU A 787 10.37 -11.53 -1.53
N TYR A 788 9.29 -12.22 -1.21
CA TYR A 788 8.40 -11.89 -0.09
C TYR A 788 8.15 -13.14 0.73
N TYR A 789 8.26 -13.05 2.05
CA TYR A 789 8.05 -14.18 2.93
C TYR A 789 7.48 -13.78 4.28
N SER A 790 6.82 -14.71 4.94
CA SER A 790 6.39 -14.53 6.32
C SER A 790 6.43 -15.84 7.06
N PHE A 791 6.47 -15.77 8.39
CA PHE A 791 6.31 -16.92 9.25
C PHE A 791 5.64 -16.52 10.56
N HIS A 792 4.94 -17.46 11.16
CA HIS A 792 4.30 -17.27 12.44
C HIS A 792 4.57 -18.44 13.38
N VAL A 793 4.53 -18.15 14.67
CA VAL A 793 4.62 -19.11 15.76
C VAL A 793 3.57 -18.77 16.81
N GLY A 794 2.79 -19.77 17.20
CA GLY A 794 1.77 -19.63 18.21
C GLY A 794 1.69 -20.86 19.12
N ALA A 795 1.25 -20.64 20.34
CA ALA A 795 0.98 -21.71 21.28
C ALA A 795 -0.17 -21.30 22.22
N GLU A 796 -1.03 -22.25 22.54
CA GLU A 796 -2.10 -22.07 23.53
C GLU A 796 -2.05 -23.19 24.54
N TYR A 797 -2.12 -22.84 25.83
CA TYR A 797 -2.18 -23.77 26.96
C TYR A 797 -3.27 -23.34 27.94
N LYS A 798 -4.31 -24.14 28.09
CA LYS A 798 -5.42 -23.91 29.05
C LYS A 798 -6.03 -22.51 28.99
N GLY A 799 -6.22 -22.01 27.76
CA GLY A 799 -6.80 -20.72 27.48
C GLY A 799 -5.82 -19.54 27.50
N PHE A 800 -4.58 -19.73 27.95
CA PHE A 800 -3.50 -18.75 27.75
C PHE A 800 -2.84 -19.00 26.40
N GLY A 801 -2.77 -17.98 25.56
CA GLY A 801 -2.18 -18.07 24.25
C GLY A 801 -1.17 -16.98 23.96
N PHE A 802 -0.25 -17.36 23.09
CA PHE A 802 0.77 -16.50 22.48
C PHE A 802 0.75 -16.72 20.98
N ASP A 803 0.87 -15.65 20.22
CA ASP A 803 1.07 -15.68 18.77
C ASP A 803 2.04 -14.58 18.34
N ALA A 804 2.96 -14.88 17.44
CA ALA A 804 3.88 -13.91 16.86
C ALA A 804 4.01 -14.16 15.35
N MET A 805 3.98 -13.08 14.57
CA MET A 805 4.07 -13.13 13.13
C MET A 805 5.15 -12.17 12.63
N PHE A 806 6.00 -12.70 11.75
CA PHE A 806 7.07 -11.96 11.08
C PHE A 806 6.80 -11.90 9.58
N GLN A 807 7.19 -10.80 8.96
CA GLN A 807 7.13 -10.61 7.51
C GLN A 807 8.41 -9.97 7.02
N GLY A 808 8.97 -10.52 5.95
CA GLY A 808 10.20 -10.04 5.35
C GLY A 808 10.08 -9.84 3.84
N VAL A 809 10.95 -9.02 3.32
CA VAL A 809 11.16 -8.80 1.89
C VAL A 809 12.65 -8.91 1.58
N GLY A 810 12.97 -9.29 0.36
CA GLY A 810 14.34 -9.34 -0.13
C GLY A 810 14.42 -9.03 -1.61
N ARG A 811 15.62 -8.75 -2.12
CA ARG A 811 15.82 -8.29 -3.50
C ARG A 811 14.95 -7.08 -3.81
N TYR A 812 15.13 -6.07 -2.98
CA TYR A 812 14.36 -4.84 -3.01
C TYR A 812 15.31 -3.67 -2.80
N SER A 813 15.23 -2.64 -3.59
CA SER A 813 16.15 -1.49 -3.53
C SER A 813 15.41 -0.19 -3.29
N ALA A 814 16.15 0.80 -2.81
CA ALA A 814 15.70 2.19 -2.73
C ALA A 814 16.83 3.13 -3.11
N MET A 815 16.47 4.30 -3.63
CA MET A 815 17.41 5.40 -3.87
C MET A 815 17.30 6.40 -2.74
N LEU A 816 18.40 6.62 -2.01
CA LEU A 816 18.41 7.66 -0.99
C LEU A 816 18.37 9.03 -1.66
N ASN A 817 17.18 9.60 -1.74
CA ASN A 817 16.91 10.94 -2.30
C ASN A 817 16.10 11.82 -1.33
N THR A 818 16.08 11.46 -0.05
CA THR A 818 15.33 12.18 0.99
C THR A 818 16.05 13.45 1.38
N GLN A 819 15.32 14.57 1.43
CA GLN A 819 15.83 15.87 1.85
C GLN A 819 16.47 15.80 3.25
N GLY A 820 17.56 16.53 3.45
CA GLY A 820 18.38 16.50 4.68
C GLY A 820 19.44 15.38 4.68
N TYR A 821 19.22 14.29 3.98
CA TYR A 821 20.19 13.21 3.75
C TYR A 821 20.91 13.36 2.42
N TYR A 822 20.15 13.54 1.34
CA TYR A 822 20.67 13.64 -0.02
C TYR A 822 21.07 15.09 -0.37
N TRP A 823 20.17 16.04 -0.05
CA TRP A 823 20.35 17.48 -0.38
C TRP A 823 20.70 18.34 0.85
N GLY A 824 21.34 17.78 1.86
CA GLY A 824 21.69 18.53 3.07
C GLY A 824 22.44 19.84 2.77
N LEU A 825 22.00 20.96 3.41
CA LEU A 825 22.49 22.33 3.25
C LEU A 825 22.20 23.01 1.91
N VAL A 826 21.93 22.26 0.83
CA VAL A 826 21.64 22.84 -0.49
C VAL A 826 20.40 23.72 -0.41
N ASN A 827 20.47 24.93 -0.95
CA ASN A 827 19.41 25.94 -0.87
C ASN A 827 18.96 26.24 0.58
N ASN A 828 19.89 26.25 1.52
CA ASN A 828 19.67 26.50 2.94
C ASN A 828 18.74 25.46 3.61
N SER A 829 18.70 24.23 3.10
CA SER A 829 17.90 23.17 3.68
C SER A 829 18.52 22.59 4.96
N SER A 830 17.75 21.73 5.64
CA SER A 830 18.22 21.03 6.85
C SER A 830 19.35 20.05 6.54
N LEU A 831 20.01 19.56 7.58
CA LEU A 831 21.04 18.52 7.50
C LEU A 831 20.73 17.43 8.54
N ALA A 832 20.68 16.18 8.09
CA ALA A 832 20.51 15.05 9.00
C ALA A 832 21.79 14.84 9.83
N GLN A 833 21.61 14.45 11.11
CA GLN A 833 22.73 14.21 12.03
C GLN A 833 23.69 13.15 11.49
N GLN A 834 23.18 12.05 10.96
CA GLN A 834 23.97 10.95 10.41
C GLN A 834 24.85 11.39 9.23
N VAL A 835 24.33 12.28 8.37
CA VAL A 835 25.12 12.84 7.25
C VAL A 835 26.30 13.64 7.79
N TYR A 836 26.07 14.47 8.81
CA TYR A 836 27.14 15.24 9.43
C TYR A 836 28.20 14.34 10.09
N ASP A 837 27.77 13.27 10.76
CA ASP A 837 28.69 12.39 11.51
C ASP A 837 29.54 11.52 10.57
N ASN A 838 29.00 11.09 9.42
CA ASN A 838 29.61 10.11 8.52
C ASN A 838 30.07 10.70 7.18
N ARG A 839 30.12 12.04 7.07
CA ARG A 839 30.56 12.72 5.85
C ARG A 839 32.06 12.66 5.62
N TRP A 840 32.45 12.82 4.39
CA TRP A 840 33.82 13.17 4.06
C TRP A 840 34.15 14.60 4.54
N SER A 841 35.32 14.81 5.06
CA SER A 841 35.86 16.13 5.38
C SER A 841 37.34 16.18 5.07
N GLN A 842 37.93 17.40 4.94
CA GLN A 842 39.36 17.57 4.72
C GLN A 842 40.20 16.98 5.86
N GLN A 843 39.69 16.96 7.08
CA GLN A 843 40.33 16.38 8.26
C GLN A 843 40.25 14.85 8.29
N ASN A 844 39.11 14.31 7.81
CA ASN A 844 38.90 12.89 7.64
C ASN A 844 38.74 12.59 6.14
N ASN A 845 39.91 12.53 5.46
CA ASN A 845 39.99 12.32 4.01
C ASN A 845 39.78 10.82 3.66
N ASN A 846 38.59 10.31 3.93
CA ASN A 846 38.23 8.90 3.73
C ASN A 846 37.50 8.72 2.38
N ALA A 847 38.15 8.06 1.44
CA ALA A 847 37.57 7.72 0.14
C ALA A 847 36.29 6.87 0.22
N ASN A 848 36.06 6.18 1.34
CA ASN A 848 34.92 5.32 1.59
C ASN A 848 33.96 5.90 2.65
N ALA A 849 33.96 7.23 2.85
CA ALA A 849 32.97 7.86 3.72
C ALA A 849 31.55 7.56 3.22
N GLU A 850 30.61 7.46 4.13
CA GLU A 850 29.21 7.12 3.79
C GLU A 850 28.49 8.23 3.03
N TYR A 851 28.90 9.49 3.26
CA TYR A 851 28.37 10.67 2.58
C TYR A 851 29.52 11.51 2.00
N PRO A 852 29.29 12.17 0.83
CA PRO A 852 30.29 13.00 0.20
C PRO A 852 30.54 14.28 1.01
N ARG A 853 31.46 15.13 0.55
CA ARG A 853 31.67 16.44 1.15
C ARG A 853 30.37 17.24 1.18
N LEU A 854 30.22 18.07 2.22
CA LEU A 854 29.09 19.00 2.30
C LEU A 854 29.18 20.07 1.20
N SER A 855 28.04 20.43 0.64
CA SER A 855 27.87 21.46 -0.38
C SER A 855 26.72 22.39 -0.04
N SER A 856 26.87 23.69 -0.26
CA SER A 856 25.81 24.69 -0.14
C SER A 856 25.05 24.89 -1.45
N GLU A 857 25.65 24.51 -2.56
CA GLU A 857 25.11 24.59 -3.91
C GLU A 857 24.67 23.22 -4.42
N SER A 858 23.82 23.23 -5.47
CA SER A 858 23.49 22.02 -6.20
C SER A 858 24.74 21.46 -6.88
N ASN A 859 25.32 20.41 -6.30
CA ASN A 859 26.47 19.71 -6.86
C ASN A 859 25.94 18.58 -7.76
N ALA A 860 25.75 18.89 -9.05
CA ALA A 860 25.17 17.93 -10.01
C ALA A 860 25.97 16.63 -10.12
N ASN A 861 27.27 16.64 -9.82
CA ASN A 861 28.08 15.42 -9.80
C ASN A 861 27.66 14.47 -8.68
N ASN A 862 27.52 14.98 -7.45
CA ASN A 862 27.18 14.15 -6.30
C ASN A 862 25.72 13.70 -6.30
N TYR A 863 24.83 14.40 -7.00
CA TYR A 863 23.40 14.12 -6.99
C TYR A 863 22.92 13.34 -8.22
N GLN A 864 23.79 12.52 -8.80
CA GLN A 864 23.42 11.55 -9.83
C GLN A 864 22.80 10.29 -9.20
N THR A 865 21.84 9.68 -9.91
CA THR A 865 21.41 8.32 -9.59
C THR A 865 22.60 7.39 -9.73
N SER A 866 23.02 6.76 -8.64
CA SER A 866 24.24 5.98 -8.59
C SER A 866 24.22 4.89 -7.52
N SER A 867 25.15 3.95 -7.62
CA SER A 867 25.34 2.92 -6.61
C SER A 867 25.73 3.49 -5.23
N TYR A 868 26.24 4.71 -5.16
CA TYR A 868 26.55 5.39 -3.90
C TYR A 868 25.30 5.70 -3.07
N TRP A 869 24.23 6.08 -3.72
CA TRP A 869 22.95 6.41 -3.09
C TRP A 869 21.96 5.24 -3.10
N LEU A 870 22.35 4.12 -3.70
CA LEU A 870 21.54 2.90 -3.67
C LEU A 870 21.55 2.30 -2.26
N ARG A 871 20.39 1.91 -1.77
CA ARG A 871 20.21 1.23 -0.49
C ARG A 871 19.53 -0.12 -0.69
N ASP A 872 19.97 -1.11 0.10
CA ASP A 872 19.25 -2.39 0.24
C ASP A 872 18.05 -2.16 1.14
N ARG A 873 16.86 -2.26 0.56
CA ARG A 873 15.57 -2.09 1.25
C ARG A 873 15.01 -3.41 1.77
N SER A 874 15.80 -4.45 1.86
CA SER A 874 15.39 -5.72 2.48
C SER A 874 15.16 -5.54 3.96
N TYR A 875 14.09 -6.13 4.49
CA TYR A 875 13.79 -6.07 5.92
C TYR A 875 13.07 -7.32 6.41
N LEU A 876 13.10 -7.53 7.74
CA LEU A 876 12.27 -8.45 8.49
C LEU A 876 11.55 -7.67 9.59
N LYS A 877 10.21 -7.69 9.60
CA LYS A 877 9.38 -6.93 10.53
C LYS A 877 8.56 -7.85 11.41
N LEU A 878 8.57 -7.59 12.73
CA LEU A 878 7.66 -8.23 13.67
C LEU A 878 6.30 -7.54 13.54
N ARG A 879 5.42 -8.14 12.74
CA ARG A 879 4.12 -7.57 12.36
C ARG A 879 3.11 -7.61 13.48
N ASN A 880 3.09 -8.71 14.21
CA ASN A 880 2.13 -8.92 15.28
C ASN A 880 2.72 -9.78 16.38
N VAL A 881 2.41 -9.42 17.63
CA VAL A 881 2.57 -10.27 18.80
C VAL A 881 1.28 -10.17 19.59
N GLU A 882 0.66 -11.28 19.93
CA GLU A 882 -0.53 -11.33 20.77
C GLU A 882 -0.28 -12.21 21.98
N LEU A 883 -0.61 -11.69 23.15
CA LEU A 883 -0.79 -12.45 24.38
C LEU A 883 -2.27 -12.38 24.73
N TYR A 884 -2.91 -13.52 24.91
CA TYR A 884 -4.34 -13.55 25.17
C TYR A 884 -4.72 -14.59 26.24
N TYR A 885 -5.90 -14.39 26.80
CA TYR A 885 -6.51 -15.32 27.72
C TYR A 885 -7.99 -15.48 27.45
N HIS A 886 -8.40 -16.71 27.14
CA HIS A 886 -9.81 -17.09 27.09
C HIS A 886 -10.31 -17.35 28.53
N LEU A 887 -11.29 -16.57 28.96
CA LEU A 887 -11.84 -16.72 30.30
C LEU A 887 -12.59 -18.05 30.40
N PRO A 888 -12.28 -18.89 31.43
CA PRO A 888 -12.92 -20.18 31.56
C PRO A 888 -14.39 -20.02 31.97
N MET A 889 -15.21 -20.99 31.59
CA MET A 889 -16.66 -20.99 31.86
C MET A 889 -17.02 -20.83 33.32
N CYS A 890 -16.18 -21.31 34.24
CA CYS A 890 -16.42 -21.14 35.71
C CYS A 890 -16.48 -19.67 36.13
N LEU A 891 -15.79 -18.78 35.46
CA LEU A 891 -15.84 -17.32 35.66
C LEU A 891 -17.01 -16.65 34.96
N LEU A 892 -17.47 -17.22 33.84
CA LEU A 892 -18.55 -16.66 32.99
C LEU A 892 -19.94 -17.11 33.46
N GLN A 893 -20.09 -18.32 33.98
CA GLN A 893 -21.38 -18.86 34.47
C GLN A 893 -22.19 -17.93 35.38
N PRO A 894 -21.57 -17.21 36.36
CA PRO A 894 -22.32 -16.28 37.22
C PRO A 894 -22.98 -15.13 36.42
N LEU A 895 -22.42 -14.78 35.29
CA LEU A 895 -22.92 -13.70 34.43
C LEU A 895 -24.12 -14.09 33.55
N LYS A 896 -24.46 -15.38 33.50
CA LYS A 896 -25.64 -16.03 32.81
C LYS A 896 -25.81 -15.74 31.32
N ILE A 897 -25.43 -14.55 30.86
CA ILE A 897 -25.60 -14.09 29.46
C ILE A 897 -24.32 -14.16 28.65
N VAL A 898 -23.15 -14.30 29.28
CA VAL A 898 -21.84 -14.33 28.61
C VAL A 898 -21.49 -15.76 28.26
N LYS A 899 -21.37 -16.04 26.94
CA LYS A 899 -20.98 -17.34 26.42
C LYS A 899 -19.46 -17.52 26.31
N ALA A 900 -18.77 -16.45 25.90
CA ALA A 900 -17.31 -16.45 25.80
C ALA A 900 -16.76 -15.05 26.06
N ALA A 901 -15.54 -14.99 26.60
CA ALA A 901 -14.80 -13.72 26.73
C ALA A 901 -13.30 -13.98 26.55
N LYS A 902 -12.65 -13.07 25.80
CA LYS A 902 -11.20 -13.05 25.56
C LYS A 902 -10.65 -11.69 25.95
N VAL A 903 -9.56 -11.67 26.68
CA VAL A 903 -8.76 -10.45 26.94
C VAL A 903 -7.41 -10.61 26.27
N TYR A 904 -6.86 -9.54 25.71
CA TYR A 904 -5.60 -9.62 25.01
C TYR A 904 -4.78 -8.32 25.06
N VAL A 905 -3.49 -8.49 24.89
CA VAL A 905 -2.55 -7.41 24.61
C VAL A 905 -1.85 -7.75 23.30
N ARG A 906 -1.83 -6.79 22.38
CA ARG A 906 -1.21 -6.94 21.07
C ARG A 906 -0.13 -5.90 20.86
N GLY A 907 0.99 -6.33 20.28
CA GLY A 907 1.99 -5.45 19.72
C GLY A 907 1.88 -5.49 18.20
N VAL A 908 1.79 -4.33 17.56
CA VAL A 908 1.66 -4.22 16.09
C VAL A 908 2.85 -3.46 15.55
N ASP A 909 3.55 -4.05 14.57
CA ASP A 909 4.74 -3.49 13.91
C ASP A 909 5.83 -3.02 14.90
N LEU A 910 6.12 -3.84 15.93
CA LEU A 910 6.97 -3.44 17.06
C LEU A 910 8.42 -3.21 16.66
N PHE A 911 8.98 -4.07 15.82
CA PHE A 911 10.40 -4.03 15.43
C PHE A 911 10.55 -4.28 13.95
N THR A 912 11.49 -3.55 13.34
CA THR A 912 11.96 -3.76 11.97
C THR A 912 13.47 -4.05 12.06
N PHE A 913 13.91 -5.12 11.41
CA PHE A 913 15.31 -5.47 11.24
C PHE A 913 15.65 -5.21 9.78
N ASP A 914 16.45 -4.21 9.52
CA ASP A 914 16.85 -3.76 8.19
C ASP A 914 18.29 -3.23 8.21
N ASN A 915 18.77 -2.80 7.05
CA ASN A 915 20.09 -2.21 6.89
C ASN A 915 20.03 -0.70 6.61
N LEU A 916 18.91 -0.04 6.95
CA LEU A 916 18.71 1.38 6.73
C LEU A 916 18.75 2.14 8.05
N ASP A 917 19.66 3.07 8.16
CA ASP A 917 19.77 3.96 9.32
C ASP A 917 19.02 5.29 9.11
N GLU A 918 18.75 5.66 7.86
CA GLU A 918 18.19 6.96 7.50
C GLU A 918 16.67 7.04 7.68
N VAL A 919 15.96 5.97 7.29
CA VAL A 919 14.50 5.92 7.25
C VAL A 919 14.01 4.50 7.53
N ASP A 920 12.71 4.32 7.75
CA ASP A 920 12.10 2.99 7.87
C ASP A 920 12.08 2.30 6.50
N ALA A 921 12.60 1.09 6.40
CA ALA A 921 12.67 0.32 5.16
C ALA A 921 11.29 0.04 4.55
N ALA A 922 10.24 -0.02 5.36
CA ALA A 922 8.88 -0.22 4.89
C ALA A 922 8.24 1.07 4.33
N SER A 923 8.71 2.27 4.77
CA SER A 923 8.24 3.56 4.26
C SER A 923 9.45 4.42 3.92
N TYR A 924 9.65 4.73 2.64
CA TYR A 924 10.84 5.40 2.13
C TYR A 924 10.50 6.77 1.52
N GLY A 925 11.38 7.77 1.72
CA GLY A 925 11.21 9.13 1.20
C GLY A 925 10.72 10.13 2.25
N ILE A 926 10.33 11.34 1.79
CA ILE A 926 9.73 12.37 2.64
C ILE A 926 8.28 11.99 2.94
N ALA A 927 8.06 11.37 4.07
CA ALA A 927 6.73 10.96 4.54
C ALA A 927 6.64 11.05 6.07
N ALA A 928 5.43 11.05 6.58
CA ALA A 928 5.22 10.83 8.01
C ALA A 928 5.79 9.44 8.39
N PRO A 929 6.52 9.32 9.51
CA PRO A 929 6.98 8.03 9.99
C PRO A 929 5.83 7.05 10.18
N LEU A 930 6.08 5.77 9.91
CA LEU A 930 5.15 4.70 10.22
C LEU A 930 4.87 4.64 11.73
N THR A 931 3.82 3.91 12.11
CA THR A 931 3.46 3.75 13.51
C THR A 931 3.59 2.31 13.96
N ARG A 932 4.12 2.11 15.15
CA ARG A 932 3.99 0.87 15.94
C ARG A 932 2.96 1.10 17.05
N SER A 933 2.25 0.04 17.43
CA SER A 933 1.17 0.19 18.40
C SER A 933 1.20 -0.90 19.45
N ILE A 934 0.76 -0.54 20.66
CA ILE A 934 0.41 -1.50 21.73
C ILE A 934 -1.10 -1.37 21.91
N ALA A 935 -1.81 -2.47 21.73
CA ALA A 935 -3.26 -2.56 21.86
C ALA A 935 -3.64 -3.38 23.09
N PHE A 936 -4.64 -2.91 23.80
CA PHE A 936 -5.34 -3.62 24.88
C PHE A 936 -6.76 -3.85 24.42
N GLY A 937 -7.19 -5.10 24.41
CA GLY A 937 -8.50 -5.42 23.89
C GLY A 937 -9.28 -6.44 24.70
N VAL A 938 -10.58 -6.39 24.49
CA VAL A 938 -11.53 -7.35 25.05
C VAL A 938 -12.58 -7.70 23.99
N SER A 939 -12.91 -8.99 23.92
CA SER A 939 -13.99 -9.52 23.09
C SER A 939 -14.92 -10.33 23.97
N VAL A 940 -16.22 -10.08 23.87
CA VAL A 940 -17.26 -10.75 24.66
C VAL A 940 -18.37 -11.23 23.73
N THR A 941 -18.75 -12.50 23.85
CA THR A 941 -19.89 -13.09 23.14
C THR A 941 -21.00 -13.39 24.14
N LEU A 942 -22.22 -12.94 23.82
CA LEU A 942 -23.43 -13.02 24.66
C LEU A 942 -24.43 -14.04 24.09
#